data_43f25b7297c9d3d697febd7a53780131
#
_entry.id   43f25b7297c9d3d697febd7a53780131
#
_cell.length_a   1.000
_cell.length_b   1.000
_cell.length_c   1.000
_cell.angle_alpha   90.00
_cell.angle_beta   90.00
_cell.angle_gamma   90.00
#
_symmetry.space_group_name_H-M   'P 1'
#
loop_
_entity.id
_entity.type
_entity.pdbx_description
1 polymer ?
#
loop_
_entity_poly.entity_id
_entity_poly.type
_entity_poly.pdbx_seq_one_letter_code
_entity_poly.pdbx_strand_id
1 'polypeptide(L)'
;MTRLCWTALLILGTARAEVPDFATAQRFLETHCLECHDADTQKGKFRMDELTERLETADAFKNWSRIVARLEAGEMPPPKRDRPPQADAESLLAWGKTALAAEAKTRQAGERTRMRRLNRLEYENTVQDLLQVDVALKEMLPVDDRMEGFDTAAEALSISPVHVERYMEAADAALQAAMMRGPQPEVITKRFFYDHQKESNFLNQGRQVGMMVRRDGEVQFHAETGVDHPAILQQLASFTREHPGRYRVRVAARTLDAKGEQITFSVSQSSKKQRAGFKVLGWFDAPSDTPAVFEIETTFLRDESITLRPYRLNDMRRQRGLSQYPPQDGSAPVGIALGILWVEVEGPLTEAWPPAGHRALFGDVPMVPFKSLPDHLVTPGLMQQWRKGGTLTPSSAQPEADAERLLRSFLPRAYRRPVSDDDLAPYLEIVHGRLKRSECFEAAMLAAYRAVLCSPEFLFLVEAPGPLDDHALASRLSYFLSRTAPDDTLRQCADRGELHQPDVLKRETERLLASPRSKAFVNDFLDQWLHLRDINATQPDKLVFPEFYIEEGGKNFKEDGLILQSFVEESRLFFTDLLQNDTSLLQLIDSDWTYVNQRLASFYQMPPVAGSSLRRVSLPPGSQRGGVITQGSVLKVTANGTRTSPVVRGVWVLENILGRRPLPPPPDAGSIDPDTRGSTTIREQLAKHQSNESCASCHRQIDPPGFALESFDPAGQWREFYRTRDGVDEIKARRPQPKASTKQTLKGRDVLGPATFLPGLPVDATGSMLTGEKFNGPQEFKKLLLREPHIITRCLAGKLVTFATGRAVDAGDLLSLDAIAADAATHHHGLRALMHAVIRSNLFRHK
;
A
#
# COMPACT_ATOMS: atom_id res chain seq x y z
N MET A 1 31.45 -67.86 -22.85
CA MET A 1 31.34 -66.73 -23.80
C MET A 1 30.92 -65.50 -23.01
N THR A 2 31.86 -64.80 -22.47
CA THR A 2 31.81 -63.65 -21.60
C THR A 2 31.76 -62.38 -22.46
N ARG A 3 30.68 -61.59 -22.38
CA ARG A 3 30.60 -60.23 -22.97
C ARG A 3 30.89 -59.23 -21.86
N LEU A 4 32.01 -58.52 -21.94
CA LEU A 4 32.33 -57.32 -21.21
C LEU A 4 31.49 -56.16 -21.79
N CYS A 5 30.66 -55.49 -20.95
CA CYS A 5 30.09 -54.17 -21.21
C CYS A 5 31.02 -53.12 -20.61
N TRP A 6 31.58 -52.26 -21.48
CA TRP A 6 32.28 -51.05 -21.08
C TRP A 6 31.23 -49.92 -20.87
N THR A 7 31.07 -49.48 -19.63
CA THR A 7 30.33 -48.25 -19.29
C THR A 7 31.30 -47.08 -19.34
N ALA A 8 31.16 -46.25 -20.38
CA ALA A 8 31.86 -44.96 -20.44
C ALA A 8 31.21 -43.98 -19.47
N LEU A 9 31.94 -43.62 -18.43
CA LEU A 9 31.59 -42.55 -17.51
C LEU A 9 31.84 -41.20 -18.17
N LEU A 10 30.82 -40.52 -18.69
CA LEU A 10 30.91 -39.14 -19.13
C LEU A 10 31.01 -38.25 -17.89
N ILE A 11 32.23 -37.81 -17.56
CA ILE A 11 32.48 -36.73 -16.61
C ILE A 11 32.11 -35.45 -17.33
N LEU A 12 30.87 -34.94 -17.06
CA LEU A 12 30.51 -33.57 -17.38
C LEU A 12 31.25 -32.65 -16.40
N GLY A 13 32.43 -32.22 -16.82
CA GLY A 13 33.12 -31.12 -16.17
C GLY A 13 32.29 -29.85 -16.30
N THR A 14 31.71 -29.40 -15.20
CA THR A 14 31.20 -28.02 -15.10
C THR A 14 32.43 -27.11 -15.22
N ALA A 15 32.65 -26.55 -16.41
CA ALA A 15 33.59 -25.46 -16.59
C ALA A 15 33.05 -24.28 -15.72
N ARG A 16 33.65 -24.07 -14.59
CA ARG A 16 33.51 -22.83 -13.83
C ARG A 16 34.14 -21.77 -14.74
N ALA A 17 33.32 -20.84 -15.26
CA ALA A 17 33.86 -19.70 -15.99
C ALA A 17 34.83 -18.99 -15.05
N GLU A 18 36.09 -18.91 -15.43
CA GLU A 18 37.14 -18.15 -14.70
C GLU A 18 36.66 -16.69 -14.72
N VAL A 19 36.59 -16.06 -13.54
CA VAL A 19 36.31 -14.62 -13.42
C VAL A 19 37.49 -13.90 -14.07
N PRO A 20 37.26 -13.00 -15.06
CA PRO A 20 38.34 -12.25 -15.71
C PRO A 20 39.19 -11.50 -14.66
N ASP A 21 40.47 -11.32 -14.95
CA ASP A 21 41.38 -10.56 -14.12
C ASP A 21 41.21 -9.04 -14.34
N PHE A 22 41.78 -8.23 -13.45
CA PHE A 22 41.74 -6.76 -13.57
C PHE A 22 42.41 -6.26 -14.86
N ALA A 23 43.46 -6.96 -15.33
CA ALA A 23 44.14 -6.60 -16.56
C ALA A 23 43.19 -6.65 -17.78
N THR A 24 42.21 -7.53 -17.78
CA THR A 24 41.16 -7.58 -18.80
C THR A 24 40.19 -6.39 -18.68
N ALA A 25 39.81 -6.04 -17.46
CA ALA A 25 39.00 -4.85 -17.21
C ALA A 25 39.73 -3.56 -17.59
N GLN A 26 40.97 -3.44 -17.24
CA GLN A 26 41.83 -2.29 -17.58
C GLN A 26 41.95 -2.11 -19.10
N ARG A 27 42.23 -3.16 -19.85
CA ARG A 27 42.27 -3.10 -21.33
C ARG A 27 40.96 -2.63 -21.95
N PHE A 28 39.84 -3.07 -21.38
CA PHE A 28 38.53 -2.58 -21.82
C PHE A 28 38.37 -1.08 -21.59
N LEU A 29 38.73 -0.58 -20.41
CA LEU A 29 38.68 0.86 -20.10
C LEU A 29 39.59 1.67 -21.04
N GLU A 30 40.83 1.21 -21.28
CA GLU A 30 41.79 1.84 -22.17
C GLU A 30 41.23 1.95 -23.59
N THR A 31 40.59 0.90 -24.09
CA THR A 31 40.12 0.82 -25.48
C THR A 31 38.83 1.59 -25.71
N HIS A 32 37.88 1.59 -24.74
CA HIS A 32 36.53 2.03 -24.98
C HIS A 32 36.09 3.22 -24.13
N CYS A 33 36.85 3.62 -23.11
CA CYS A 33 36.40 4.59 -22.13
C CYS A 33 37.32 5.81 -21.98
N LEU A 34 38.67 5.62 -22.00
CA LEU A 34 39.62 6.66 -21.65
C LEU A 34 39.62 7.82 -22.63
N GLU A 35 39.33 7.65 -23.93
CA GLU A 35 39.18 8.77 -24.87
C GLU A 35 38.29 9.91 -24.36
N CYS A 36 37.30 9.57 -23.54
CA CYS A 36 36.35 10.53 -22.97
C CYS A 36 36.53 10.76 -21.47
N HIS A 37 37.15 9.83 -20.75
CA HIS A 37 37.23 9.82 -19.30
C HIS A 37 38.70 9.81 -18.77
N ASP A 38 39.62 10.41 -19.53
CA ASP A 38 41.01 10.64 -19.14
C ASP A 38 41.19 11.96 -18.34
N ALA A 39 42.43 12.28 -17.98
CA ALA A 39 42.77 13.48 -17.24
C ALA A 39 42.40 14.78 -17.97
N ASP A 40 42.46 14.77 -19.32
CA ASP A 40 42.32 15.98 -20.14
C ASP A 40 40.83 16.22 -20.49
N THR A 41 40.08 15.19 -20.82
CA THR A 41 38.73 15.28 -21.36
C THR A 41 37.63 15.29 -20.26
N GLN A 42 37.78 14.43 -19.26
CA GLN A 42 36.89 14.31 -18.07
C GLN A 42 35.40 14.49 -18.34
N LYS A 43 34.85 13.90 -19.41
CA LYS A 43 33.40 14.04 -19.72
C LYS A 43 32.55 13.61 -18.56
N GLY A 44 31.57 14.46 -18.22
CA GLY A 44 30.73 14.27 -17.03
C GLY A 44 31.46 14.42 -15.69
N LYS A 45 32.62 15.11 -15.68
CA LYS A 45 33.49 15.27 -14.49
C LYS A 45 33.85 13.94 -13.87
N PHE A 46 34.11 12.94 -14.74
CA PHE A 46 34.44 11.59 -14.33
C PHE A 46 35.74 11.10 -15.01
N ARG A 47 36.69 10.66 -14.20
CA ARG A 47 37.98 10.14 -14.63
C ARG A 47 38.05 8.65 -14.40
N MET A 48 38.61 7.88 -15.32
CA MET A 48 38.81 6.43 -15.21
C MET A 48 40.29 6.02 -15.27
N ASP A 49 41.17 6.94 -15.65
CA ASP A 49 42.61 6.72 -15.74
C ASP A 49 43.32 6.48 -14.38
N GLU A 50 42.68 6.87 -13.29
CA GLU A 50 43.14 6.65 -11.91
C GLU A 50 42.53 5.40 -11.25
N LEU A 51 41.64 4.68 -11.94
CA LEU A 51 40.99 3.51 -11.38
C LEU A 51 41.97 2.33 -11.24
N THR A 52 41.90 1.70 -10.08
CA THR A 52 42.70 0.51 -9.76
C THR A 52 41.79 -0.67 -9.41
N GLU A 53 42.38 -1.85 -9.24
CA GLU A 53 41.66 -3.02 -8.73
C GLU A 53 41.18 -2.88 -7.26
N ARG A 54 41.64 -1.85 -6.54
CA ARG A 54 41.38 -1.63 -5.13
C ARG A 54 40.09 -0.82 -4.97
N LEU A 55 39.12 -1.40 -4.29
CA LEU A 55 37.81 -0.78 -4.05
C LEU A 55 37.61 -0.33 -2.59
N GLU A 56 38.67 -0.32 -1.78
CA GLU A 56 38.59 -0.11 -0.32
C GLU A 56 38.11 1.30 0.06
N THR A 57 38.29 2.30 -0.79
CA THR A 57 37.79 3.65 -0.55
C THR A 57 36.33 3.78 -0.99
N ALA A 58 35.56 4.63 -0.29
CA ALA A 58 34.19 4.91 -0.64
C ALA A 58 34.05 5.43 -2.08
N ASP A 59 34.99 6.26 -2.54
CA ASP A 59 34.99 6.82 -3.89
C ASP A 59 35.30 5.76 -4.94
N ALA A 60 36.29 4.88 -4.71
CA ALA A 60 36.60 3.79 -5.63
C ALA A 60 35.39 2.85 -5.77
N PHE A 61 34.78 2.42 -4.69
CA PHE A 61 33.56 1.58 -4.70
C PHE A 61 32.44 2.27 -5.48
N LYS A 62 32.16 3.53 -5.17
CA LYS A 62 31.13 4.33 -5.85
C LYS A 62 31.43 4.46 -7.37
N ASN A 63 32.67 4.70 -7.74
CA ASN A 63 33.06 4.87 -9.14
C ASN A 63 32.88 3.57 -9.92
N TRP A 64 33.34 2.45 -9.38
CA TRP A 64 33.16 1.12 -10.00
C TRP A 64 31.66 0.74 -10.06
N SER A 65 30.88 1.05 -9.02
CA SER A 65 29.42 0.86 -9.04
C SER A 65 28.77 1.62 -10.17
N ARG A 66 29.19 2.86 -10.43
CA ARG A 66 28.68 3.69 -11.56
C ARG A 66 29.06 3.12 -12.91
N ILE A 67 30.29 2.61 -13.08
CA ILE A 67 30.74 2.01 -14.32
C ILE A 67 29.89 0.77 -14.64
N VAL A 68 29.79 -0.16 -13.69
CA VAL A 68 29.01 -1.39 -13.83
C VAL A 68 27.55 -1.06 -14.17
N ALA A 69 26.91 -0.17 -13.41
CA ALA A 69 25.53 0.20 -13.64
C ALA A 69 25.27 0.83 -15.01
N ARG A 70 26.17 1.74 -15.47
CA ARG A 70 25.99 2.41 -16.76
C ARG A 70 26.30 1.52 -17.96
N LEU A 71 27.26 0.63 -17.82
CA LEU A 71 27.59 -0.35 -18.88
C LEU A 71 26.45 -1.38 -18.99
N GLU A 72 25.97 -1.91 -17.89
CA GLU A 72 24.85 -2.85 -17.85
C GLU A 72 23.53 -2.22 -18.39
N ALA A 73 23.30 -0.95 -18.08
CA ALA A 73 22.17 -0.19 -18.63
C ALA A 73 22.31 0.12 -20.14
N GLY A 74 23.44 -0.16 -20.75
CA GLY A 74 23.71 0.22 -22.13
C GLY A 74 23.84 1.73 -22.36
N GLU A 75 24.11 2.50 -21.30
CA GLU A 75 24.29 3.97 -21.37
C GLU A 75 25.64 4.37 -21.90
N MET A 76 26.65 3.52 -21.64
CA MET A 76 28.02 3.74 -22.06
C MET A 76 28.52 2.57 -22.93
N PRO A 77 29.32 2.87 -23.93
CA PRO A 77 29.55 4.19 -24.57
C PRO A 77 28.27 4.84 -25.09
N PRO A 78 28.23 6.17 -25.26
CA PRO A 78 27.00 6.86 -25.72
C PRO A 78 26.55 6.37 -27.11
N PRO A 79 25.27 6.48 -27.49
CA PRO A 79 24.73 5.93 -28.75
C PRO A 79 25.40 6.42 -30.04
N LYS A 80 26.12 7.53 -29.99
CA LYS A 80 26.87 8.07 -31.12
C LYS A 80 28.26 7.43 -31.31
N ARG A 81 28.66 6.53 -30.43
CA ARG A 81 29.95 5.82 -30.48
C ARG A 81 29.71 4.35 -30.74
N ASP A 82 30.71 3.70 -31.32
CA ASP A 82 30.69 2.26 -31.56
C ASP A 82 30.55 1.48 -30.26
N ARG A 83 29.70 0.46 -30.27
CA ARG A 83 29.54 -0.42 -29.13
C ARG A 83 30.72 -1.39 -29.04
N PRO A 84 31.26 -1.60 -27.82
CA PRO A 84 32.26 -2.64 -27.61
C PRO A 84 31.69 -4.02 -27.96
N PRO A 85 32.55 -5.00 -28.33
CA PRO A 85 32.12 -6.38 -28.45
C PRO A 85 31.40 -6.85 -27.17
N GLN A 86 30.29 -7.56 -27.34
CA GLN A 86 29.48 -8.01 -26.22
C GLN A 86 30.27 -8.83 -25.19
N ALA A 87 31.14 -9.74 -25.66
CA ALA A 87 31.97 -10.57 -24.79
C ALA A 87 32.96 -9.75 -23.93
N ASP A 88 33.47 -8.63 -24.44
CA ASP A 88 34.39 -7.76 -23.70
C ASP A 88 33.62 -6.98 -22.63
N ALA A 89 32.42 -6.50 -22.96
CA ALA A 89 31.54 -5.83 -22.00
C ALA A 89 31.08 -6.79 -20.88
N GLU A 90 30.72 -8.02 -21.23
CA GLU A 90 30.35 -9.07 -20.28
C GLU A 90 31.52 -9.42 -19.34
N SER A 91 32.75 -9.45 -19.86
CA SER A 91 33.97 -9.70 -19.08
C SER A 91 34.20 -8.60 -18.04
N LEU A 92 34.07 -7.31 -18.42
CA LEU A 92 34.21 -6.20 -17.49
C LEU A 92 33.10 -6.24 -16.43
N LEU A 93 31.86 -6.52 -16.83
CA LEU A 93 30.73 -6.62 -15.91
C LEU A 93 30.90 -7.77 -14.90
N ALA A 94 31.37 -8.93 -15.35
CA ALA A 94 31.64 -10.08 -14.48
C ALA A 94 32.73 -9.76 -13.45
N TRP A 95 33.86 -9.18 -13.88
CA TRP A 95 34.91 -8.73 -12.97
C TRP A 95 34.37 -7.69 -11.98
N GLY A 96 33.75 -6.63 -12.49
CA GLY A 96 33.27 -5.52 -11.68
C GLY A 96 32.25 -5.95 -10.61
N LYS A 97 31.28 -6.75 -10.97
CA LYS A 97 30.30 -7.31 -10.03
C LYS A 97 30.98 -8.18 -8.96
N THR A 98 31.96 -9.00 -9.35
CA THR A 98 32.68 -9.86 -8.40
C THR A 98 33.54 -9.05 -7.43
N ALA A 99 34.26 -8.04 -7.93
CA ALA A 99 35.06 -7.14 -7.10
C ALA A 99 34.20 -6.33 -6.12
N LEU A 100 33.07 -5.79 -6.60
CA LEU A 100 32.11 -5.06 -5.77
C LEU A 100 31.50 -5.96 -4.69
N ALA A 101 31.13 -7.19 -5.01
CA ALA A 101 30.60 -8.14 -4.04
C ALA A 101 31.63 -8.54 -2.97
N ALA A 102 32.89 -8.74 -3.35
CA ALA A 102 33.97 -9.04 -2.42
C ALA A 102 34.22 -7.87 -1.46
N GLU A 103 34.30 -6.65 -1.98
CA GLU A 103 34.49 -5.45 -1.16
C GLU A 103 33.30 -5.16 -0.26
N ALA A 104 32.06 -5.30 -0.74
CA ALA A 104 30.85 -5.14 0.06
C ALA A 104 30.84 -6.09 1.25
N LYS A 105 31.27 -7.36 1.05
CA LYS A 105 31.38 -8.33 2.13
C LYS A 105 32.42 -7.91 3.18
N THR A 106 33.55 -7.34 2.75
CA THR A 106 34.61 -6.84 3.65
C THR A 106 34.12 -5.65 4.46
N ARG A 107 33.39 -4.71 3.83
CA ARG A 107 32.79 -3.53 4.50
C ARG A 107 31.73 -3.92 5.51
N GLN A 108 30.83 -4.85 5.14
CA GLN A 108 29.78 -5.35 6.03
C GLN A 108 30.37 -6.02 7.28
N ALA A 109 31.52 -6.68 7.17
CA ALA A 109 32.22 -7.27 8.31
C ALA A 109 32.80 -6.19 9.28
N GLY A 110 33.06 -4.98 8.79
CA GLY A 110 33.65 -3.87 9.55
C GLY A 110 32.65 -2.81 10.04
N GLU A 111 31.50 -2.68 9.41
CA GLU A 111 30.51 -1.68 9.78
C GLU A 111 29.57 -2.20 10.85
N ARG A 112 29.29 -1.36 11.88
CA ARG A 112 28.20 -1.61 12.84
C ARG A 112 26.90 -1.53 12.08
N THR A 113 26.26 -2.68 11.85
CA THR A 113 24.95 -2.75 11.20
C THR A 113 23.92 -1.95 12.01
N ARG A 114 23.21 -1.05 11.35
CA ARG A 114 22.17 -0.26 12.00
C ARG A 114 21.01 -1.16 12.42
N MET A 115 20.53 -0.98 13.65
CA MET A 115 19.30 -1.63 14.11
C MET A 115 18.10 -1.01 13.39
N ARG A 116 17.18 -1.84 12.92
CA ARG A 116 15.95 -1.40 12.29
C ARG A 116 14.85 -1.23 13.35
N ARG A 117 14.30 -0.03 13.47
CA ARG A 117 13.10 0.22 14.27
C ARG A 117 11.87 -0.34 13.55
N LEU A 118 10.86 -0.78 14.30
CA LEU A 118 9.53 -1.02 13.74
C LEU A 118 8.98 0.29 13.19
N ASN A 119 8.45 0.26 11.96
CA ASN A 119 7.71 1.39 11.45
C ASN A 119 6.33 1.49 12.16
N ARG A 120 5.61 2.58 11.95
CA ARG A 120 4.34 2.83 12.66
C ARG A 120 3.27 1.75 12.41
N LEU A 121 3.25 1.11 11.23
CA LEU A 121 2.34 0.00 10.92
C LEU A 121 2.75 -1.28 11.63
N GLU A 122 4.03 -1.61 11.63
CA GLU A 122 4.57 -2.77 12.33
C GLU A 122 4.38 -2.66 13.84
N TYR A 123 4.58 -1.45 14.40
CA TYR A 123 4.28 -1.18 15.81
C TYR A 123 2.79 -1.41 16.12
N GLU A 124 1.90 -0.81 15.33
CA GLU A 124 0.45 -0.99 15.50
C GLU A 124 0.07 -2.47 15.48
N ASN A 125 0.44 -3.18 14.43
CA ASN A 125 0.10 -4.60 14.28
C ASN A 125 0.68 -5.46 15.40
N THR A 126 1.93 -5.18 15.82
CA THR A 126 2.59 -5.93 16.89
C THR A 126 1.89 -5.72 18.23
N VAL A 127 1.52 -4.48 18.56
CA VAL A 127 0.81 -4.17 19.80
C VAL A 127 -0.61 -4.74 19.78
N GLN A 128 -1.31 -4.60 18.64
CA GLN A 128 -2.65 -5.18 18.46
C GLN A 128 -2.65 -6.69 18.65
N ASP A 129 -1.67 -7.40 18.07
CA ASP A 129 -1.53 -8.86 18.22
C ASP A 129 -1.11 -9.27 19.62
N LEU A 130 -0.18 -8.54 20.23
CA LEU A 130 0.33 -8.83 21.57
C LEU A 130 -0.75 -8.68 22.64
N LEU A 131 -1.56 -7.62 22.52
CA LEU A 131 -2.61 -7.24 23.47
C LEU A 131 -4.02 -7.65 23.02
N GLN A 132 -4.18 -8.22 21.81
CA GLN A 132 -5.47 -8.63 21.22
C GLN A 132 -6.50 -7.49 21.26
N VAL A 133 -6.10 -6.30 20.77
CA VAL A 133 -6.91 -5.09 20.73
C VAL A 133 -7.03 -4.57 19.32
N ASP A 134 -8.14 -3.87 19.02
CA ASP A 134 -8.37 -3.19 17.75
C ASP A 134 -8.36 -1.67 18.00
N VAL A 135 -7.17 -1.10 18.08
CA VAL A 135 -6.94 0.34 18.32
C VAL A 135 -6.04 0.89 17.23
N ALA A 136 -6.46 1.96 16.58
CA ALA A 136 -5.67 2.64 15.55
C ALA A 136 -4.52 3.44 16.20
N LEU A 137 -3.35 2.83 16.30
CA LEU A 137 -2.17 3.41 16.94
C LEU A 137 -1.27 4.15 15.95
N LYS A 138 -1.21 3.71 14.70
CA LYS A 138 -0.32 4.31 13.68
C LYS A 138 -0.60 5.80 13.44
N GLU A 139 -1.85 6.22 13.60
CA GLU A 139 -2.24 7.63 13.43
C GLU A 139 -1.81 8.52 14.63
N MET A 140 -1.44 7.90 15.75
CA MET A 140 -0.87 8.57 16.92
C MET A 140 0.63 8.81 16.78
N LEU A 141 1.29 8.04 15.90
CA LEU A 141 2.74 8.07 15.71
C LEU A 141 3.13 9.01 14.55
N PRO A 142 4.32 9.65 14.60
CA PRO A 142 4.84 10.41 13.49
C PRO A 142 4.94 9.57 12.22
N VAL A 143 4.80 10.21 11.06
CA VAL A 143 4.96 9.55 9.77
C VAL A 143 6.43 9.16 9.61
N ASP A 144 6.69 7.91 9.23
CA ASP A 144 8.03 7.45 8.93
C ASP A 144 8.50 7.98 7.57
N ASP A 145 9.78 8.36 7.50
CA ASP A 145 10.44 8.70 6.25
C ASP A 145 10.58 7.46 5.35
N ARG A 146 10.88 7.67 4.08
CA ARG A 146 11.07 6.59 3.10
C ARG A 146 12.47 6.66 2.49
N MET A 147 13.10 5.50 2.32
CA MET A 147 14.32 5.34 1.54
C MET A 147 14.11 4.23 0.51
N GLU A 148 14.55 4.43 -0.71
CA GLU A 148 14.31 3.50 -1.84
C GLU A 148 12.83 3.18 -2.09
N GLY A 149 11.92 4.09 -1.66
CA GLY A 149 10.47 3.92 -1.72
C GLY A 149 9.86 3.27 -0.49
N PHE A 150 10.65 2.75 0.46
CA PHE A 150 10.19 1.97 1.61
C PHE A 150 10.43 2.66 2.95
N ASP A 151 9.42 2.64 3.83
CA ASP A 151 9.50 3.07 5.22
C ASP A 151 9.97 1.95 6.17
N THR A 152 10.40 0.82 5.61
CA THR A 152 11.06 -0.26 6.35
C THR A 152 12.57 -0.08 6.41
N ALA A 153 13.15 0.82 5.63
CA ALA A 153 14.59 1.04 5.56
C ALA A 153 15.13 1.62 6.88
N ALA A 154 16.15 0.97 7.44
CA ALA A 154 16.72 1.36 8.75
C ALA A 154 17.24 2.80 8.77
N GLU A 155 17.77 3.28 7.65
CA GLU A 155 18.27 4.65 7.49
C GLU A 155 17.17 5.71 7.54
N ALA A 156 15.94 5.34 7.17
CA ALA A 156 14.77 6.21 7.19
C ALA A 156 14.11 6.27 8.58
N LEU A 157 14.36 5.29 9.45
CA LEU A 157 13.65 5.07 10.71
C LEU A 157 14.37 5.72 11.90
N SER A 158 14.58 7.02 11.86
CA SER A 158 15.13 7.77 13.00
C SER A 158 14.17 7.78 14.20
N ILE A 159 14.69 8.03 15.40
CA ILE A 159 13.93 8.24 16.62
C ILE A 159 14.22 9.62 17.18
N SER A 160 13.18 10.34 17.61
CA SER A 160 13.27 11.64 18.25
C SER A 160 12.54 11.66 19.59
N PRO A 161 12.71 12.67 20.44
CA PRO A 161 11.93 12.82 21.67
C PRO A 161 10.42 12.79 21.43
N VAL A 162 9.94 13.37 20.30
CA VAL A 162 8.53 13.33 19.93
C VAL A 162 8.06 11.90 19.67
N HIS A 163 8.89 11.06 19.03
CA HIS A 163 8.55 9.65 18.84
C HIS A 163 8.35 8.95 20.18
N VAL A 164 9.23 9.21 21.18
CA VAL A 164 9.14 8.59 22.51
C VAL A 164 7.84 8.97 23.21
N GLU A 165 7.48 10.27 23.22
CA GLU A 165 6.20 10.74 23.78
C GLU A 165 5.01 10.05 23.11
N ARG A 166 5.01 9.96 21.79
CA ARG A 166 3.93 9.34 21.02
C ARG A 166 3.85 7.83 21.24
N TYR A 167 4.99 7.14 21.38
CA TYR A 167 4.98 5.73 21.77
C TYR A 167 4.39 5.50 23.16
N MET A 168 4.70 6.39 24.13
CA MET A 168 4.09 6.32 25.47
C MET A 168 2.58 6.50 25.42
N GLU A 169 2.08 7.48 24.65
CA GLU A 169 0.64 7.70 24.46
C GLU A 169 -0.04 6.51 23.76
N ALA A 170 0.57 5.97 22.71
CA ALA A 170 0.06 4.80 21.99
C ALA A 170 0.04 3.54 22.87
N ALA A 171 1.11 3.31 23.64
CA ALA A 171 1.16 2.21 24.61
C ALA A 171 0.06 2.33 25.67
N ASP A 172 -0.12 3.52 26.25
CA ASP A 172 -1.20 3.75 27.22
C ASP A 172 -2.59 3.52 26.61
N ALA A 173 -2.82 3.98 25.37
CA ALA A 173 -4.09 3.76 24.67
C ALA A 173 -4.36 2.26 24.46
N ALA A 174 -3.36 1.50 24.01
CA ALA A 174 -3.47 0.06 23.80
C ALA A 174 -3.70 -0.72 25.10
N LEU A 175 -2.91 -0.41 26.14
CA LEU A 175 -3.04 -1.02 27.47
C LEU A 175 -4.44 -0.75 28.07
N GLN A 176 -4.95 0.47 27.95
CA GLN A 176 -6.29 0.79 28.43
C GLN A 176 -7.38 0.03 27.65
N ALA A 177 -7.21 -0.15 26.34
CA ALA A 177 -8.16 -0.91 25.51
C ALA A 177 -8.15 -2.41 25.84
N ALA A 178 -7.00 -2.96 26.28
CA ALA A 178 -6.86 -4.36 26.68
C ALA A 178 -7.53 -4.68 28.02
N MET A 179 -7.75 -3.68 28.86
CA MET A 179 -8.21 -3.86 30.24
C MET A 179 -9.69 -4.23 30.35
N MET A 180 -9.99 -5.27 31.12
CA MET A 180 -11.33 -5.50 31.64
C MET A 180 -11.65 -4.45 32.72
N ARG A 181 -12.81 -3.78 32.59
CA ARG A 181 -13.20 -2.70 33.52
C ARG A 181 -14.52 -2.97 34.24
N GLY A 182 -15.25 -4.00 33.90
CA GLY A 182 -16.56 -4.33 34.44
C GLY A 182 -16.96 -5.75 34.14
N PRO A 183 -18.22 -6.13 34.43
CA PRO A 183 -18.74 -7.42 34.01
C PRO A 183 -18.78 -7.56 32.49
N GLN A 184 -18.94 -8.80 32.00
CA GLN A 184 -19.12 -9.04 30.58
C GLN A 184 -20.26 -8.18 30.02
N PRO A 185 -20.04 -7.39 28.98
CA PRO A 185 -21.11 -6.66 28.33
C PRO A 185 -22.15 -7.63 27.78
N GLU A 186 -23.42 -7.32 27.97
CA GLU A 186 -24.50 -8.04 27.33
C GLU A 186 -24.48 -7.75 25.83
N VAL A 187 -24.60 -8.80 25.01
CA VAL A 187 -24.74 -8.65 23.56
C VAL A 187 -26.17 -8.18 23.28
N ILE A 188 -26.28 -6.96 22.79
CA ILE A 188 -27.55 -6.34 22.46
C ILE A 188 -27.76 -6.43 20.95
N THR A 189 -28.87 -7.05 20.54
CA THR A 189 -29.34 -6.97 19.15
C THR A 189 -30.41 -5.88 19.06
N LYS A 190 -30.12 -4.85 18.27
CA LYS A 190 -31.04 -3.73 18.10
C LYS A 190 -31.25 -3.38 16.64
N ARG A 191 -32.51 -3.35 16.25
CA ARG A 191 -32.94 -2.98 14.91
C ARG A 191 -33.46 -1.56 14.89
N PHE A 192 -33.09 -0.79 13.91
CA PHE A 192 -33.47 0.58 13.68
C PHE A 192 -34.34 0.67 12.44
N PHE A 193 -35.45 1.36 12.58
CA PHE A 193 -36.41 1.67 11.51
C PHE A 193 -36.54 3.18 11.37
N TYR A 194 -37.05 3.62 10.23
CA TYR A 194 -37.24 5.05 9.95
C TYR A 194 -38.65 5.57 10.32
N ASP A 195 -39.34 4.99 11.27
CA ASP A 195 -40.73 5.23 11.59
C ASP A 195 -40.97 6.21 12.74
N HIS A 196 -39.93 6.72 13.42
CA HIS A 196 -40.05 7.57 14.57
C HIS A 196 -40.49 9.03 14.26
N GLN A 197 -41.46 9.56 15.00
CA GLN A 197 -42.02 10.93 14.85
C GLN A 197 -40.98 12.07 14.91
N LYS A 198 -39.90 11.94 15.72
CA LYS A 198 -38.81 12.94 15.76
C LYS A 198 -37.98 12.96 14.47
N GLU A 199 -37.98 11.86 13.78
CA GLU A 199 -37.26 11.65 12.53
C GLU A 199 -38.12 12.09 11.33
N SER A 200 -39.43 12.05 11.44
CA SER A 200 -40.31 12.51 10.37
C SER A 200 -40.17 14.01 10.06
N ASN A 201 -39.85 14.85 11.07
CA ASN A 201 -39.55 16.27 10.81
C ASN A 201 -38.25 16.47 10.04
N PHE A 202 -37.24 15.62 10.29
CA PHE A 202 -36.00 15.61 9.55
C PHE A 202 -36.21 15.06 8.15
N LEU A 203 -37.03 14.04 8.00
CA LEU A 203 -37.40 13.43 6.73
C LEU A 203 -38.32 14.30 5.88
N ASN A 204 -39.12 15.17 6.49
CA ASN A 204 -39.87 16.22 5.77
C ASN A 204 -38.92 17.27 5.15
N GLN A 205 -37.80 17.57 5.81
CA GLN A 205 -36.69 18.30 5.17
C GLN A 205 -35.99 17.41 4.09
N GLY A 206 -35.97 16.10 4.27
CA GLY A 206 -35.46 15.09 3.34
C GLY A 206 -36.23 15.02 2.02
N ARG A 207 -37.54 15.37 2.02
CA ARG A 207 -38.29 15.53 0.76
C ARG A 207 -37.70 16.56 -0.20
N GLN A 208 -37.05 17.58 0.34
CA GLN A 208 -36.33 18.58 -0.45
C GLN A 208 -35.03 18.05 -1.06
N VAL A 209 -34.51 16.92 -0.58
CA VAL A 209 -33.24 16.33 -1.00
C VAL A 209 -33.33 14.90 -1.54
N GLY A 210 -34.53 14.41 -1.84
CA GLY A 210 -34.73 13.15 -2.55
C GLY A 210 -34.89 11.92 -1.67
N MET A 211 -35.23 12.08 -0.41
CA MET A 211 -35.56 10.98 0.51
C MET A 211 -37.04 10.94 0.83
N MET A 212 -37.60 9.75 0.89
CA MET A 212 -38.97 9.51 1.30
C MET A 212 -39.05 8.36 2.30
N VAL A 213 -39.82 8.51 3.35
CA VAL A 213 -40.14 7.41 4.29
C VAL A 213 -41.54 6.92 4.07
N ARG A 214 -41.68 5.61 3.94
CA ARG A 214 -42.97 4.96 3.83
C ARG A 214 -43.54 4.63 5.19
N ARG A 215 -44.87 4.36 5.22
CA ARG A 215 -45.59 4.03 6.47
C ARG A 215 -45.11 2.76 7.13
N ASP A 216 -44.45 1.86 6.36
CA ASP A 216 -43.86 0.61 6.83
C ASP A 216 -42.43 0.79 7.38
N GLY A 217 -41.93 2.02 7.49
CA GLY A 217 -40.60 2.33 8.00
C GLY A 217 -39.45 2.21 6.98
N GLU A 218 -39.74 1.85 5.73
CA GLU A 218 -38.74 1.83 4.66
C GLU A 218 -38.37 3.25 4.25
N VAL A 219 -37.07 3.55 4.19
CA VAL A 219 -36.52 4.76 3.55
C VAL A 219 -36.22 4.52 2.10
N GLN A 220 -36.74 5.38 1.23
CA GLN A 220 -36.47 5.37 -0.20
C GLN A 220 -35.62 6.56 -0.60
N PHE A 221 -34.44 6.28 -1.16
CA PHE A 221 -33.57 7.31 -1.73
C PHE A 221 -33.84 7.40 -3.23
N HIS A 222 -34.36 8.54 -3.67
CA HIS A 222 -34.62 8.85 -5.08
C HIS A 222 -33.58 9.78 -5.70
N ALA A 223 -32.57 10.18 -4.92
CA ALA A 223 -31.43 10.97 -5.37
C ALA A 223 -30.21 10.68 -4.51
N GLU A 224 -29.04 10.99 -5.01
CA GLU A 224 -27.86 11.12 -4.19
C GLU A 224 -28.00 12.40 -3.36
N THR A 225 -28.16 12.24 -2.07
CA THR A 225 -28.37 13.37 -1.17
C THR A 225 -27.03 13.88 -0.67
N GLY A 226 -26.79 15.19 -0.76
CA GLY A 226 -25.69 15.86 -0.07
C GLY A 226 -25.93 15.99 1.46
N VAL A 227 -26.99 15.37 1.99
CA VAL A 227 -27.32 15.45 3.41
C VAL A 227 -26.62 14.34 4.16
N ASP A 228 -25.75 14.72 5.06
CA ASP A 228 -24.89 13.83 5.83
C ASP A 228 -25.63 13.05 6.95
N HIS A 229 -26.96 13.19 7.09
CA HIS A 229 -27.66 12.67 8.24
C HIS A 229 -29.04 12.06 7.93
N PRO A 230 -29.11 10.78 7.54
CA PRO A 230 -30.36 10.04 7.72
C PRO A 230 -30.68 9.88 9.21
N ALA A 231 -31.97 9.81 9.54
CA ALA A 231 -32.49 9.78 10.90
C ALA A 231 -31.93 8.65 11.79
N ILE A 232 -31.65 7.50 11.23
CA ILE A 232 -31.00 6.34 11.90
C ILE A 232 -29.69 6.70 12.57
N LEU A 233 -28.89 7.57 11.96
CA LEU A 233 -27.58 7.95 12.46
C LEU A 233 -27.62 8.49 13.90
N GLN A 234 -28.63 9.28 14.24
CA GLN A 234 -28.72 9.87 15.58
C GLN A 234 -29.04 8.82 16.65
N GLN A 235 -29.92 7.88 16.32
CA GLN A 235 -30.28 6.78 17.25
C GLN A 235 -29.10 5.85 17.46
N LEU A 236 -28.41 5.47 16.37
CA LEU A 236 -27.23 4.63 16.46
C LEU A 236 -26.09 5.34 17.21
N ALA A 237 -25.82 6.61 16.93
CA ALA A 237 -24.81 7.38 17.66
C ALA A 237 -25.14 7.51 19.17
N SER A 238 -26.41 7.62 19.52
CA SER A 238 -26.83 7.62 20.92
C SER A 238 -26.64 6.26 21.58
N PHE A 239 -26.89 5.19 20.84
CA PHE A 239 -26.71 3.82 21.31
C PHE A 239 -25.21 3.50 21.49
N THR A 240 -24.33 3.83 20.53
CA THR A 240 -22.89 3.59 20.62
C THR A 240 -22.18 4.46 21.67
N ARG A 241 -22.81 5.59 22.07
CA ARG A 241 -22.31 6.40 23.18
C ARG A 241 -22.32 5.62 24.50
N GLU A 242 -23.37 4.83 24.72
CA GLU A 242 -23.55 4.02 25.91
C GLU A 242 -22.85 2.67 25.80
N HIS A 243 -22.81 2.13 24.59
CA HIS A 243 -22.32 0.79 24.29
C HIS A 243 -21.26 0.82 23.16
N PRO A 244 -20.05 1.40 23.38
CA PRO A 244 -18.98 1.32 22.40
C PRO A 244 -18.42 -0.12 22.33
N GLY A 245 -17.90 -0.53 21.16
CA GLY A 245 -17.32 -1.85 20.97
C GLY A 245 -17.41 -2.37 19.54
N ARG A 246 -17.06 -3.66 19.35
CA ARG A 246 -17.17 -4.35 18.06
C ARG A 246 -18.60 -4.78 17.82
N TYR A 247 -19.10 -4.54 16.61
CA TYR A 247 -20.46 -4.82 16.21
C TYR A 247 -20.53 -5.52 14.87
N ARG A 248 -21.49 -6.40 14.74
CA ARG A 248 -22.00 -6.87 13.47
C ARG A 248 -23.17 -5.97 13.06
N VAL A 249 -23.03 -5.33 11.91
CA VAL A 249 -24.03 -4.42 11.33
C VAL A 249 -24.67 -5.10 10.14
N ARG A 250 -26.00 -5.22 10.14
CA ARG A 250 -26.77 -5.77 9.04
C ARG A 250 -27.65 -4.68 8.44
N VAL A 251 -27.67 -4.58 7.13
CA VAL A 251 -28.48 -3.62 6.37
C VAL A 251 -29.40 -4.38 5.42
N ALA A 252 -30.70 -4.22 5.55
CA ALA A 252 -31.67 -4.77 4.60
C ALA A 252 -31.99 -3.72 3.53
N ALA A 253 -31.63 -4.02 2.27
CA ALA A 253 -31.79 -3.10 1.15
C ALA A 253 -32.33 -3.77 -0.11
N ARG A 254 -33.00 -2.98 -0.94
CA ARG A 254 -33.49 -3.37 -2.28
C ARG A 254 -33.47 -2.19 -3.25
N THR A 255 -33.50 -2.47 -4.54
CA THR A 255 -33.75 -1.47 -5.58
C THR A 255 -35.22 -1.52 -5.98
N LEU A 256 -35.87 -0.38 -5.94
CA LEU A 256 -37.28 -0.23 -6.32
C LEU A 256 -37.37 0.26 -7.77
N ASP A 257 -38.41 -0.19 -8.50
CA ASP A 257 -38.65 0.13 -9.91
C ASP A 257 -37.38 -0.08 -10.79
N ALA A 258 -36.67 -1.14 -10.48
CA ALA A 258 -35.33 -1.41 -10.98
C ALA A 258 -35.29 -1.87 -12.43
N LYS A 259 -36.37 -2.54 -12.93
CA LYS A 259 -36.40 -3.21 -14.25
C LYS A 259 -35.21 -4.15 -14.47
N GLY A 260 -34.80 -4.87 -13.41
CA GLY A 260 -33.68 -5.80 -13.41
C GLY A 260 -32.31 -5.18 -13.10
N GLU A 261 -32.20 -3.88 -12.94
CA GLU A 261 -30.95 -3.22 -12.53
C GLU A 261 -30.76 -3.24 -11.02
N GLN A 262 -29.54 -3.09 -10.57
CA GLN A 262 -29.16 -3.00 -9.16
C GLN A 262 -28.62 -1.60 -8.85
N ILE A 263 -28.91 -1.08 -7.65
CA ILE A 263 -28.27 0.13 -7.15
C ILE A 263 -27.12 -0.24 -6.25
N THR A 264 -25.91 0.20 -6.62
CA THR A 264 -24.78 0.19 -5.69
C THR A 264 -24.98 1.24 -4.60
N PHE A 265 -24.64 0.91 -3.36
CA PHE A 265 -24.62 1.86 -2.25
C PHE A 265 -23.42 1.64 -1.34
N SER A 266 -22.98 2.69 -0.68
CA SER A 266 -21.91 2.62 0.33
C SER A 266 -22.48 2.60 1.73
N VAL A 267 -21.78 1.85 2.62
CA VAL A 267 -21.93 1.94 4.07
C VAL A 267 -20.66 2.58 4.59
N SER A 268 -20.79 3.71 5.27
CA SER A 268 -19.64 4.46 5.81
C SER A 268 -19.82 4.71 7.29
N GLN A 269 -18.73 4.68 8.06
CA GLN A 269 -18.68 5.03 9.47
C GLN A 269 -18.31 6.50 9.65
N SER A 270 -18.96 7.20 10.56
CA SER A 270 -18.75 8.62 10.83
C SER A 270 -19.01 8.98 12.30
N SER A 271 -18.38 10.04 12.75
CA SER A 271 -18.66 10.64 14.06
C SER A 271 -19.01 12.11 13.91
N LYS A 272 -20.03 12.57 14.63
CA LYS A 272 -20.41 14.00 14.66
C LYS A 272 -19.32 14.91 15.24
N LYS A 273 -18.46 14.37 16.12
CA LYS A 273 -17.43 15.13 16.83
C LYS A 273 -16.13 15.20 16.08
N GLN A 274 -15.84 14.20 15.25
CA GLN A 274 -14.66 14.19 14.39
C GLN A 274 -15.03 14.74 13.00
N ARG A 275 -14.49 15.90 12.64
CA ARG A 275 -14.54 16.42 11.26
C ARG A 275 -13.70 15.60 10.27
N ALA A 276 -13.05 14.52 10.72
CA ALA A 276 -12.40 13.55 9.88
C ALA A 276 -13.45 12.83 9.01
N GLY A 277 -13.15 12.68 7.73
CA GLY A 277 -14.08 12.19 6.71
C GLY A 277 -14.69 10.82 7.01
N PHE A 278 -15.69 10.45 6.22
CA PHE A 278 -16.35 9.15 6.31
C PHE A 278 -15.38 8.02 5.96
N LYS A 279 -15.25 7.03 6.86
CA LYS A 279 -14.56 5.78 6.57
C LYS A 279 -15.54 4.86 5.85
N VAL A 280 -15.33 4.60 4.57
CA VAL A 280 -16.14 3.62 3.82
C VAL A 280 -15.83 2.23 4.37
N LEU A 281 -16.88 1.54 4.85
CA LEU A 281 -16.81 0.18 5.36
C LEU A 281 -17.02 -0.85 4.24
N GLY A 282 -17.84 -0.52 3.23
CA GLY A 282 -18.09 -1.37 2.09
C GLY A 282 -19.01 -0.77 1.05
N TRP A 283 -19.01 -1.38 -0.13
CA TRP A 283 -19.91 -1.12 -1.25
C TRP A 283 -20.74 -2.38 -1.50
N PHE A 284 -22.02 -2.19 -1.71
CA PHE A 284 -22.98 -3.28 -1.85
C PHE A 284 -23.94 -2.99 -2.99
N ASP A 285 -24.47 -4.05 -3.60
CA ASP A 285 -25.38 -3.98 -4.72
C ASP A 285 -26.77 -4.43 -4.27
N ALA A 286 -27.69 -3.49 -4.07
CA ALA A 286 -29.06 -3.77 -3.68
C ALA A 286 -29.81 -4.44 -4.87
N PRO A 287 -30.33 -5.67 -4.70
CA PRO A 287 -31.00 -6.38 -5.77
C PRO A 287 -32.34 -5.75 -6.14
N SER A 288 -32.82 -6.09 -7.35
CA SER A 288 -34.12 -5.63 -7.83
C SER A 288 -35.26 -6.21 -6.99
N ASP A 289 -36.11 -5.32 -6.48
CA ASP A 289 -37.39 -5.56 -5.85
C ASP A 289 -37.39 -6.47 -4.60
N THR A 290 -36.58 -7.50 -4.54
CA THR A 290 -36.45 -8.42 -3.40
C THR A 290 -35.37 -7.92 -2.43
N PRO A 291 -35.67 -7.71 -1.13
CA PRO A 291 -34.67 -7.27 -0.18
C PRO A 291 -33.56 -8.32 0.03
N ALA A 292 -32.32 -7.84 0.11
CA ALA A 292 -31.18 -8.62 0.59
C ALA A 292 -30.62 -8.00 1.87
N VAL A 293 -29.99 -8.83 2.70
CA VAL A 293 -29.32 -8.42 3.92
C VAL A 293 -27.80 -8.44 3.70
N PHE A 294 -27.17 -7.31 3.94
CA PHE A 294 -25.73 -7.12 3.86
C PHE A 294 -25.14 -7.02 5.25
N GLU A 295 -24.04 -7.71 5.49
CA GLU A 295 -23.42 -7.80 6.81
C GLU A 295 -22.00 -7.22 6.78
N ILE A 296 -21.66 -6.44 7.82
CA ILE A 296 -20.35 -5.85 8.01
C ILE A 296 -20.01 -5.94 9.50
N GLU A 297 -18.75 -6.23 9.82
CA GLU A 297 -18.24 -6.05 11.18
C GLU A 297 -17.41 -4.77 11.27
N THR A 298 -17.63 -4.00 12.33
CA THR A 298 -16.87 -2.77 12.61
C THR A 298 -16.83 -2.49 14.11
N THR A 299 -15.82 -1.73 14.53
CA THR A 299 -15.72 -1.23 15.90
C THR A 299 -16.25 0.19 15.96
N PHE A 300 -17.27 0.43 16.77
CA PHE A 300 -17.79 1.77 17.06
C PHE A 300 -17.13 2.34 18.31
N LEU A 301 -16.58 3.51 18.17
CA LEU A 301 -16.25 4.37 19.29
C LEU A 301 -17.51 5.11 19.78
N ARG A 302 -17.39 5.84 20.88
CA ARG A 302 -18.52 6.63 21.42
C ARG A 302 -19.00 7.69 20.42
N ASP A 303 -20.29 7.82 20.25
CA ASP A 303 -20.95 8.77 19.33
C ASP A 303 -20.73 8.48 17.84
N GLU A 304 -20.24 7.29 17.49
CA GLU A 304 -20.10 6.88 16.09
C GLU A 304 -21.35 6.20 15.55
N SER A 305 -21.50 6.26 14.25
CA SER A 305 -22.63 5.75 13.52
C SER A 305 -22.28 5.37 12.10
N ILE A 306 -23.27 4.92 11.33
CA ILE A 306 -23.12 4.66 9.89
C ILE A 306 -23.94 5.66 9.07
N THR A 307 -23.48 5.83 7.82
CA THR A 307 -24.18 6.56 6.76
C THR A 307 -24.34 5.64 5.56
N LEU A 308 -25.53 5.61 5.00
CA LEU A 308 -25.88 4.84 3.81
C LEU A 308 -26.09 5.81 2.64
N ARG A 309 -25.40 5.59 1.53
CA ARG A 309 -25.49 6.47 0.36
C ARG A 309 -25.64 5.67 -0.92
N PRO A 310 -26.72 5.91 -1.73
CA PRO A 310 -26.81 5.38 -3.08
C PRO A 310 -25.65 5.94 -3.92
N TYR A 311 -25.20 5.16 -4.88
CA TYR A 311 -24.11 5.50 -5.75
C TYR A 311 -24.59 5.71 -7.18
N ARG A 312 -24.31 6.88 -7.78
CA ARG A 312 -24.70 7.28 -9.14
C ARG A 312 -26.20 7.13 -9.46
N LEU A 313 -27.04 7.22 -8.46
CA LEU A 313 -28.48 7.12 -8.62
C LEU A 313 -29.03 8.25 -9.50
N ASN A 314 -28.49 9.47 -9.37
CA ASN A 314 -28.87 10.61 -10.21
C ASN A 314 -28.60 10.35 -11.70
N ASP A 315 -27.49 9.67 -12.02
CA ASP A 315 -27.14 9.29 -13.40
C ASP A 315 -28.13 8.25 -13.94
N MET A 316 -28.43 7.20 -13.15
CA MET A 316 -29.43 6.19 -13.53
C MET A 316 -30.80 6.80 -13.78
N ARG A 317 -31.23 7.74 -12.95
CA ARG A 317 -32.49 8.47 -13.13
C ARG A 317 -32.48 9.31 -14.40
N ARG A 318 -31.41 10.05 -14.67
CA ARG A 318 -31.26 10.86 -15.89
C ARG A 318 -31.31 9.99 -17.16
N GLN A 319 -30.65 8.84 -17.17
CA GLN A 319 -30.69 7.88 -18.30
C GLN A 319 -32.10 7.37 -18.60
N ARG A 320 -32.94 7.26 -17.56
CA ARG A 320 -34.37 6.87 -17.71
C ARG A 320 -35.30 8.05 -18.02
N GLY A 321 -34.76 9.26 -18.24
CA GLY A 321 -35.55 10.47 -18.49
C GLY A 321 -36.35 10.99 -17.29
N LEU A 322 -36.00 10.53 -16.09
CA LEU A 322 -36.60 10.98 -14.85
C LEU A 322 -35.99 12.34 -14.44
N SER A 323 -36.85 13.27 -14.01
CA SER A 323 -36.42 14.59 -13.56
C SER A 323 -35.49 14.49 -12.36
N GLN A 324 -34.61 15.51 -12.22
CA GLN A 324 -33.88 15.70 -10.97
C GLN A 324 -34.92 15.92 -9.84
N TYR A 325 -34.62 15.34 -8.72
CA TYR A 325 -35.44 15.46 -7.52
C TYR A 325 -35.12 16.77 -6.76
N PRO A 326 -36.02 17.40 -6.05
CA PRO A 326 -37.46 17.04 -5.87
C PRO A 326 -38.33 17.46 -7.07
N PRO A 327 -39.49 16.79 -7.28
CA PRO A 327 -40.47 17.28 -8.21
C PRO A 327 -40.92 18.69 -7.79
N GLN A 328 -40.91 19.65 -8.71
CA GLN A 328 -41.23 21.05 -8.40
C GLN A 328 -42.73 21.27 -8.03
N ASP A 329 -43.57 20.30 -8.40
CA ASP A 329 -45.03 20.32 -8.12
C ASP A 329 -45.41 19.71 -6.80
N GLY A 330 -44.44 19.28 -5.96
CA GLY A 330 -44.69 18.65 -4.66
C GLY A 330 -45.21 17.22 -4.74
N SER A 331 -45.27 16.59 -5.92
CA SER A 331 -45.68 15.21 -6.08
C SER A 331 -44.68 14.24 -5.43
N ALA A 332 -45.15 13.01 -5.14
CA ALA A 332 -44.25 11.96 -4.65
C ALA A 332 -43.22 11.58 -5.75
N PRO A 333 -41.96 11.33 -5.39
CA PRO A 333 -40.97 10.90 -6.34
C PRO A 333 -41.35 9.53 -6.90
N VAL A 334 -41.12 9.35 -8.21
CA VAL A 334 -41.40 8.10 -8.92
C VAL A 334 -40.13 7.55 -9.58
N GLY A 335 -40.16 6.27 -9.88
CA GLY A 335 -39.09 5.56 -10.60
C GLY A 335 -38.02 5.02 -9.67
N ILE A 336 -36.87 4.64 -10.28
CA ILE A 336 -35.82 3.91 -9.59
C ILE A 336 -35.38 4.58 -8.27
N ALA A 337 -35.31 3.79 -7.19
CA ALA A 337 -34.90 4.23 -5.87
C ALA A 337 -34.19 3.11 -5.10
N LEU A 338 -33.29 3.50 -4.17
CA LEU A 338 -32.74 2.59 -3.18
C LEU A 338 -33.68 2.55 -1.96
N GLY A 339 -34.22 1.39 -1.65
CA GLY A 339 -34.99 1.15 -0.45
C GLY A 339 -34.13 0.55 0.66
N ILE A 340 -34.12 1.17 1.84
CA ILE A 340 -33.52 0.62 3.06
C ILE A 340 -34.65 0.30 4.03
N LEU A 341 -34.81 -0.98 4.36
CA LEU A 341 -35.89 -1.46 5.20
C LEU A 341 -35.56 -1.25 6.69
N TRP A 342 -34.35 -1.65 7.07
CA TRP A 342 -33.86 -1.52 8.44
C TRP A 342 -32.33 -1.63 8.50
N VAL A 343 -31.78 -1.17 9.61
CA VAL A 343 -30.38 -1.43 10.02
C VAL A 343 -30.42 -2.11 11.38
N GLU A 344 -29.70 -3.22 11.50
CA GLU A 344 -29.58 -3.96 12.75
C GLU A 344 -28.12 -3.98 13.20
N VAL A 345 -27.90 -3.79 14.49
CA VAL A 345 -26.59 -3.97 15.11
C VAL A 345 -26.68 -5.04 16.19
N GLU A 346 -25.67 -5.90 16.22
CA GLU A 346 -25.49 -6.96 17.21
C GLU A 346 -24.14 -6.78 17.88
N GLY A 347 -24.12 -6.51 19.17
CA GLY A 347 -22.89 -6.27 19.93
C GLY A 347 -23.14 -5.53 21.27
N PRO A 348 -22.08 -5.15 22.01
CA PRO A 348 -20.67 -5.35 21.67
C PRO A 348 -20.28 -6.84 21.62
N LEU A 349 -19.61 -7.25 20.55
CA LEU A 349 -19.16 -8.62 20.36
C LEU A 349 -17.89 -8.85 21.19
N THR A 350 -17.91 -9.91 21.99
CA THR A 350 -16.75 -10.36 22.77
C THR A 350 -16.53 -11.83 22.54
N GLU A 351 -15.36 -12.24 22.11
CA GLU A 351 -15.04 -13.65 21.85
C GLU A 351 -14.89 -14.46 23.14
N ALA A 352 -14.39 -13.80 24.18
CA ALA A 352 -14.18 -14.41 25.51
C ALA A 352 -14.19 -13.31 26.59
N TRP A 353 -14.48 -13.75 27.83
CA TRP A 353 -14.41 -12.89 29.00
C TRP A 353 -13.66 -13.58 30.14
N PRO A 354 -12.69 -12.94 30.82
CA PRO A 354 -12.09 -11.64 30.48
C PRO A 354 -11.54 -11.58 29.04
N PRO A 355 -11.45 -10.35 28.43
CA PRO A 355 -10.86 -10.20 27.10
C PRO A 355 -9.46 -10.80 27.02
N ALA A 356 -9.08 -11.31 25.83
CA ALA A 356 -7.78 -11.94 25.64
C ALA A 356 -6.60 -11.00 26.03
N GLY A 357 -6.72 -9.70 25.74
CA GLY A 357 -5.73 -8.69 26.15
C GLY A 357 -5.60 -8.59 27.67
N HIS A 358 -6.72 -8.59 28.40
CA HIS A 358 -6.65 -8.60 29.85
C HIS A 358 -5.96 -9.84 30.41
N ARG A 359 -6.26 -11.03 29.84
CA ARG A 359 -5.57 -12.27 30.23
C ARG A 359 -4.08 -12.24 29.89
N ALA A 360 -3.69 -11.60 28.78
CA ALA A 360 -2.28 -11.44 28.43
C ALA A 360 -1.51 -10.56 29.43
N LEU A 361 -2.18 -9.58 30.03
CA LEU A 361 -1.60 -8.63 30.99
C LEU A 361 -1.67 -9.13 32.44
N PHE A 362 -2.78 -9.71 32.85
CA PHE A 362 -3.04 -10.03 34.28
C PHE A 362 -3.30 -11.53 34.55
N GLY A 363 -3.38 -12.35 33.48
CA GLY A 363 -3.59 -13.78 33.65
C GLY A 363 -4.85 -14.11 34.44
N ASP A 364 -4.63 -14.79 35.57
CA ASP A 364 -5.63 -15.26 36.52
C ASP A 364 -5.74 -14.40 37.80
N VAL A 365 -5.06 -13.24 37.84
CA VAL A 365 -5.13 -12.29 38.98
C VAL A 365 -6.57 -11.87 39.24
N PRO A 366 -7.07 -12.02 40.48
CA PRO A 366 -8.45 -11.71 40.83
C PRO A 366 -8.83 -10.26 40.54
N MET A 367 -10.04 -10.09 39.99
CA MET A 367 -10.66 -8.80 39.79
C MET A 367 -11.54 -8.46 41.01
N VAL A 368 -11.28 -7.33 41.63
CA VAL A 368 -12.04 -6.86 42.79
C VAL A 368 -12.77 -5.57 42.46
N PRO A 369 -13.91 -5.28 43.15
CA PRO A 369 -14.55 -3.98 43.01
C PRO A 369 -13.60 -2.86 43.37
N PHE A 370 -13.49 -1.83 42.52
CA PHE A 370 -12.63 -0.67 42.78
C PHE A 370 -12.84 -0.05 44.19
N LYS A 371 -14.10 -0.01 44.64
CA LYS A 371 -14.49 0.51 45.96
C LYS A 371 -14.01 -0.33 47.14
N SER A 372 -13.53 -1.56 46.91
CA SER A 372 -12.94 -2.43 47.96
C SER A 372 -11.45 -2.21 48.16
N LEU A 373 -10.80 -1.42 47.29
CA LEU A 373 -9.40 -1.07 47.51
C LEU A 373 -9.28 -0.18 48.75
N PRO A 374 -8.21 -0.34 49.56
CA PRO A 374 -7.83 0.61 50.59
C PRO A 374 -7.66 2.03 50.03
N ASP A 375 -8.13 3.05 50.75
CA ASP A 375 -8.08 4.44 50.28
C ASP A 375 -6.70 4.94 49.90
N HIS A 376 -5.66 4.47 50.57
CA HIS A 376 -4.27 4.85 50.26
C HIS A 376 -3.77 4.30 48.90
N LEU A 377 -4.43 3.28 48.32
CA LEU A 377 -4.10 2.74 47.01
C LEU A 377 -4.86 3.42 45.85
N VAL A 378 -5.81 4.31 46.18
CA VAL A 378 -6.65 4.97 45.22
C VAL A 378 -6.00 6.27 44.74
N THR A 379 -5.33 6.21 43.60
CA THR A 379 -4.71 7.39 42.98
C THR A 379 -5.71 8.25 42.23
N PRO A 380 -5.41 9.56 41.97
CA PRO A 380 -6.27 10.41 41.13
C PRO A 380 -6.54 9.82 39.73
N GLY A 381 -5.56 9.13 39.13
CA GLY A 381 -5.71 8.47 37.82
C GLY A 381 -6.73 7.31 37.86
N LEU A 382 -6.68 6.49 38.91
CA LEU A 382 -7.65 5.42 39.13
C LEU A 382 -9.05 5.96 39.40
N MET A 383 -9.18 7.06 40.17
CA MET A 383 -10.43 7.75 40.36
C MET A 383 -11.03 8.26 39.07
N GLN A 384 -10.19 8.76 38.17
CA GLN A 384 -10.65 9.19 36.85
C GLN A 384 -11.13 8.01 35.99
N GLN A 385 -10.46 6.85 36.03
CA GLN A 385 -10.89 5.64 35.34
C GLN A 385 -12.21 5.11 35.87
N TRP A 386 -12.39 5.10 37.20
CA TRP A 386 -13.64 4.73 37.83
C TRP A 386 -14.80 5.65 37.37
N ARG A 387 -14.56 6.96 37.34
CA ARG A 387 -15.57 7.95 36.84
C ARG A 387 -15.92 7.75 35.37
N LYS A 388 -15.03 7.12 34.58
CA LYS A 388 -15.28 6.74 33.19
C LYS A 388 -16.01 5.41 33.04
N GLY A 389 -16.47 4.79 34.16
CA GLY A 389 -17.26 3.56 34.17
C GLY A 389 -16.50 2.29 34.53
N GLY A 390 -15.25 2.38 34.95
CA GLY A 390 -14.51 1.23 35.48
C GLY A 390 -15.02 0.85 36.88
N THR A 391 -15.46 -0.40 37.05
CA THR A 391 -15.98 -0.91 38.32
C THR A 391 -15.10 -1.95 38.99
N LEU A 392 -14.18 -2.55 38.22
CA LEU A 392 -13.28 -3.62 38.60
C LEU A 392 -11.82 -3.25 38.34
N THR A 393 -10.92 -3.76 39.19
CA THR A 393 -9.46 -3.63 39.06
C THR A 393 -8.77 -4.93 39.47
N PRO A 394 -7.67 -5.34 38.85
CA PRO A 394 -6.89 -6.49 39.26
C PRO A 394 -6.21 -6.20 40.59
N SER A 395 -6.31 -7.15 41.53
CA SER A 395 -5.71 -7.06 42.85
C SER A 395 -5.03 -8.38 43.23
N SER A 396 -3.74 -8.34 43.49
CA SER A 396 -2.93 -9.50 43.88
C SER A 396 -2.72 -9.58 45.35
N ALA A 397 -2.82 -10.79 45.92
CA ALA A 397 -2.43 -11.08 47.30
C ALA A 397 -0.89 -11.25 47.46
N GLN A 398 -0.18 -11.50 46.35
CA GLN A 398 1.27 -11.67 46.27
C GLN A 398 1.85 -10.83 45.11
N PRO A 399 1.78 -9.47 45.21
CA PRO A 399 2.00 -8.60 44.07
C PRO A 399 3.39 -8.72 43.43
N GLU A 400 4.43 -8.99 44.22
CA GLU A 400 5.80 -9.16 43.68
C GLU A 400 5.95 -10.48 42.89
N ALA A 401 5.44 -11.58 43.42
CA ALA A 401 5.50 -12.89 42.77
C ALA A 401 4.63 -12.92 41.51
N ASP A 402 3.42 -12.35 41.54
CA ASP A 402 2.57 -12.25 40.38
C ASP A 402 3.15 -11.32 39.33
N ALA A 403 3.79 -10.23 39.69
CA ALA A 403 4.47 -9.34 38.76
C ALA A 403 5.58 -10.07 38.01
N GLU A 404 6.41 -10.83 38.73
CA GLU A 404 7.47 -11.63 38.10
C GLU A 404 6.89 -12.67 37.13
N ARG A 405 5.91 -13.43 37.56
CA ARG A 405 5.24 -14.45 36.74
C ARG A 405 4.64 -13.86 35.47
N LEU A 406 3.92 -12.76 35.58
CA LEU A 406 3.26 -12.11 34.47
C LEU A 406 4.27 -11.50 33.46
N LEU A 407 5.31 -10.83 33.95
CA LEU A 407 6.35 -10.28 33.10
C LEU A 407 7.18 -11.35 32.39
N ARG A 408 7.51 -12.49 33.08
CA ARG A 408 8.18 -13.63 32.45
C ARG A 408 7.35 -14.27 31.32
N SER A 409 6.03 -14.21 31.41
CA SER A 409 5.13 -14.67 30.33
C SER A 409 5.01 -13.66 29.19
N PHE A 410 5.06 -12.37 29.48
CA PHE A 410 4.81 -11.30 28.51
C PHE A 410 6.07 -10.95 27.68
N LEU A 411 7.22 -10.82 28.32
CA LEU A 411 8.46 -10.32 27.70
C LEU A 411 8.93 -11.16 26.49
N PRO A 412 8.91 -12.51 26.51
CA PRO A 412 9.37 -13.30 25.34
C PRO A 412 8.54 -13.04 24.09
N ARG A 413 7.25 -12.74 24.26
CA ARG A 413 6.36 -12.37 23.14
C ARG A 413 6.65 -10.96 22.66
N ALA A 414 6.88 -10.02 23.59
CA ALA A 414 7.19 -8.63 23.28
C ALA A 414 8.55 -8.50 22.59
N TYR A 415 9.57 -9.22 23.07
CA TYR A 415 10.95 -9.15 22.57
C TYR A 415 11.23 -10.11 21.43
N ARG A 416 10.29 -11.02 21.14
CA ARG A 416 10.41 -11.98 20.01
C ARG A 416 11.62 -12.91 20.15
N ARG A 417 12.10 -13.13 21.39
CA ARG A 417 13.22 -14.00 21.77
C ARG A 417 13.08 -14.49 23.20
N PRO A 418 13.79 -15.51 23.62
CA PRO A 418 13.95 -15.86 25.05
C PRO A 418 14.51 -14.67 25.83
N VAL A 419 14.09 -14.53 27.08
CA VAL A 419 14.50 -13.46 27.98
C VAL A 419 15.26 -14.00 29.19
N SER A 420 16.26 -13.25 29.61
CA SER A 420 17.07 -13.49 30.83
C SER A 420 16.49 -12.78 32.05
N ASP A 421 17.05 -13.06 33.20
CA ASP A 421 16.74 -12.30 34.44
C ASP A 421 17.16 -10.83 34.32
N ASP A 422 18.24 -10.54 33.59
CA ASP A 422 18.69 -9.16 33.34
C ASP A 422 17.67 -8.39 32.45
N ASP A 423 17.01 -9.04 31.52
CA ASP A 423 15.93 -8.43 30.72
C ASP A 423 14.71 -8.10 31.60
N LEU A 424 14.45 -8.89 32.65
CA LEU A 424 13.30 -8.77 33.54
C LEU A 424 13.50 -7.72 34.65
N ALA A 425 14.71 -7.65 35.19
CA ALA A 425 15.04 -6.86 36.38
C ALA A 425 14.58 -5.39 36.31
N PRO A 426 14.79 -4.62 35.21
CA PRO A 426 14.37 -3.22 35.15
C PRO A 426 12.85 -3.02 35.32
N TYR A 427 12.06 -3.94 34.85
CA TYR A 427 10.60 -3.88 34.90
C TYR A 427 10.08 -4.28 36.29
N LEU A 428 10.71 -5.24 36.92
CA LEU A 428 10.42 -5.56 38.33
C LEU A 428 10.78 -4.40 39.24
N GLU A 429 11.88 -3.69 39.03
CA GLU A 429 12.22 -2.47 39.79
C GLU A 429 11.14 -1.39 39.64
N ILE A 430 10.58 -1.20 38.46
CA ILE A 430 9.44 -0.28 38.24
C ILE A 430 8.24 -0.70 39.09
N VAL A 431 7.86 -1.99 39.05
CA VAL A 431 6.72 -2.50 39.84
C VAL A 431 7.00 -2.35 41.33
N HIS A 432 8.13 -2.82 41.83
CA HIS A 432 8.51 -2.73 43.26
C HIS A 432 8.56 -1.27 43.75
N GLY A 433 9.13 -0.38 42.94
CA GLY A 433 9.20 1.05 43.27
C GLY A 433 7.81 1.69 43.39
N ARG A 434 6.85 1.28 42.58
CA ARG A 434 5.47 1.78 42.62
C ARG A 434 4.68 1.18 43.78
N LEU A 435 4.82 -0.13 44.05
CA LEU A 435 4.20 -0.80 45.18
C LEU A 435 4.70 -0.19 46.53
N LYS A 436 6.00 0.11 46.63
CA LYS A 436 6.58 0.82 47.81
C LYS A 436 6.00 2.22 48.00
N ARG A 437 5.54 2.88 46.95
CA ARG A 437 4.83 4.17 47.02
C ARG A 437 3.35 4.03 47.29
N SER A 438 2.91 2.82 47.67
CA SER A 438 1.48 2.52 47.91
C SER A 438 0.60 2.76 46.67
N GLU A 439 1.11 2.52 45.45
CA GLU A 439 0.29 2.45 44.28
C GLU A 439 -0.35 1.06 44.20
N CYS A 440 -1.55 0.93 43.61
CA CYS A 440 -2.19 -0.36 43.46
C CYS A 440 -1.47 -1.25 42.42
N PHE A 441 -1.72 -2.55 42.49
CA PHE A 441 -1.10 -3.54 41.59
C PHE A 441 -1.28 -3.23 40.12
N GLU A 442 -2.51 -2.84 39.71
CA GLU A 442 -2.79 -2.42 38.32
C GLU A 442 -1.89 -1.29 37.86
N ALA A 443 -1.79 -0.20 38.64
CA ALA A 443 -0.99 0.95 38.25
C ALA A 443 0.50 0.62 38.14
N ALA A 444 1.01 -0.24 39.07
CA ALA A 444 2.37 -0.71 39.04
C ALA A 444 2.68 -1.55 37.78
N MET A 445 1.81 -2.50 37.45
CA MET A 445 1.95 -3.36 36.27
C MET A 445 1.82 -2.60 34.96
N LEU A 446 0.84 -1.71 34.83
CA LEU A 446 0.66 -0.92 33.60
C LEU A 446 1.87 -0.02 33.33
N ALA A 447 2.54 0.49 34.39
CA ALA A 447 3.76 1.26 34.19
C ALA A 447 4.93 0.40 33.66
N ALA A 448 5.05 -0.84 34.14
CA ALA A 448 6.04 -1.78 33.63
C ALA A 448 5.74 -2.17 32.17
N TYR A 449 4.50 -2.52 31.83
CA TYR A 449 4.10 -2.85 30.46
C TYR A 449 4.29 -1.68 29.49
N ARG A 450 3.97 -0.45 29.91
CA ARG A 450 4.28 0.74 29.11
C ARG A 450 5.77 0.87 28.86
N ALA A 451 6.60 0.67 29.86
CA ALA A 451 8.05 0.73 29.71
C ALA A 451 8.55 -0.36 28.74
N VAL A 452 7.99 -1.57 28.79
CA VAL A 452 8.29 -2.65 27.81
C VAL A 452 7.95 -2.22 26.40
N LEU A 453 6.74 -1.69 26.16
CA LEU A 453 6.27 -1.29 24.82
C LEU A 453 7.00 -0.07 24.24
N CYS A 454 7.77 0.64 25.06
CA CYS A 454 8.61 1.77 24.67
C CYS A 454 10.11 1.44 24.72
N SER A 455 10.49 0.22 25.11
CA SER A 455 11.90 -0.18 25.23
C SER A 455 12.57 -0.37 23.87
N PRO A 456 13.89 -0.19 23.78
CA PRO A 456 14.63 -0.51 22.57
C PRO A 456 14.42 -1.96 22.08
N GLU A 457 14.36 -2.94 23.00
CA GLU A 457 14.17 -4.35 22.72
C GLU A 457 12.82 -4.65 22.07
N PHE A 458 11.81 -3.82 22.38
CA PHE A 458 10.50 -3.90 21.70
C PHE A 458 10.50 -3.16 20.38
N LEU A 459 11.01 -1.90 20.38
CA LEU A 459 10.92 -1.00 19.24
C LEU A 459 11.84 -1.38 18.07
N PHE A 460 12.97 -2.06 18.35
CA PHE A 460 13.94 -2.41 17.33
C PHE A 460 14.01 -3.92 17.08
N LEU A 461 14.34 -4.28 15.85
CA LEU A 461 14.74 -5.64 15.50
C LEU A 461 16.23 -5.77 15.83
N VAL A 462 16.53 -6.50 16.93
CA VAL A 462 17.90 -6.74 17.38
C VAL A 462 18.42 -7.99 16.66
N GLU A 463 19.37 -7.79 15.75
CA GLU A 463 19.97 -8.84 14.95
C GLU A 463 21.49 -8.75 15.08
N ALA A 464 22.15 -9.86 15.40
CA ALA A 464 23.61 -9.92 15.44
C ALA A 464 24.20 -9.91 14.02
N PRO A 465 25.40 -9.32 13.81
CA PRO A 465 26.11 -9.42 12.54
C PRO A 465 26.40 -10.87 12.15
N GLY A 466 26.26 -11.19 10.87
CA GLY A 466 26.47 -12.53 10.34
C GLY A 466 25.17 -13.31 10.15
N PRO A 467 25.21 -14.66 10.18
CA PRO A 467 24.01 -15.49 10.07
C PRO A 467 23.02 -15.16 11.20
N LEU A 468 21.74 -14.95 10.85
CA LEU A 468 20.70 -14.77 11.85
C LEU A 468 20.51 -16.04 12.67
N ASP A 469 20.25 -15.91 13.97
CA ASP A 469 19.70 -17.01 14.74
C ASP A 469 18.24 -17.29 14.38
N ASP A 470 17.68 -18.37 14.90
CA ASP A 470 16.31 -18.78 14.59
C ASP A 470 15.25 -17.76 15.02
N HIS A 471 15.44 -17.06 16.14
CA HIS A 471 14.48 -16.04 16.61
C HIS A 471 14.52 -14.78 15.73
N ALA A 472 15.72 -14.34 15.34
CA ALA A 472 15.89 -13.24 14.41
C ALA A 472 15.32 -13.59 13.02
N LEU A 473 15.57 -14.83 12.55
CA LEU A 473 15.01 -15.33 11.29
C LEU A 473 13.47 -15.43 11.35
N ALA A 474 12.90 -15.93 12.45
CA ALA A 474 11.46 -15.94 12.68
C ALA A 474 10.86 -14.53 12.64
N SER A 475 11.51 -13.58 13.32
CA SER A 475 11.09 -12.18 13.34
C SER A 475 11.12 -11.59 11.93
N ARG A 476 12.22 -11.73 11.20
CA ARG A 476 12.37 -11.24 9.82
C ARG A 476 11.31 -11.83 8.90
N LEU A 477 11.07 -13.14 8.97
CA LEU A 477 10.06 -13.83 8.17
C LEU A 477 8.65 -13.34 8.48
N SER A 478 8.30 -13.18 9.77
CA SER A 478 6.98 -12.71 10.18
C SER A 478 6.73 -11.26 9.79
N TYR A 479 7.66 -10.35 10.06
CA TYR A 479 7.52 -8.95 9.64
C TYR A 479 7.50 -8.79 8.12
N PHE A 480 8.20 -9.65 7.38
CA PHE A 480 8.12 -9.66 5.93
C PHE A 480 6.74 -10.07 5.44
N LEU A 481 6.19 -11.22 5.89
CA LEU A 481 5.00 -11.84 5.30
C LEU A 481 3.68 -11.52 6.02
N SER A 482 3.75 -10.98 7.26
CA SER A 482 2.55 -10.72 8.08
C SER A 482 2.54 -9.31 8.68
N ARG A 483 3.61 -8.54 8.55
CA ARG A 483 3.79 -7.18 9.11
C ARG A 483 3.59 -7.09 10.62
N THR A 484 3.84 -8.18 11.35
CA THR A 484 3.69 -8.29 12.81
C THR A 484 4.69 -9.29 13.40
N ALA A 485 4.73 -9.40 14.72
CA ALA A 485 5.59 -10.35 15.44
C ALA A 485 5.28 -11.81 15.09
N PRO A 486 6.25 -12.74 15.27
CA PRO A 486 6.04 -14.16 15.04
C PRO A 486 4.87 -14.73 15.86
N ASP A 487 4.03 -15.52 15.20
CA ASP A 487 2.99 -16.30 15.88
C ASP A 487 3.59 -17.46 16.72
N ASP A 488 2.74 -18.10 17.52
CA ASP A 488 3.18 -19.17 18.43
C ASP A 488 3.84 -20.34 17.68
N THR A 489 3.34 -20.68 16.50
CA THR A 489 3.91 -21.77 15.68
C THR A 489 5.32 -21.44 15.22
N LEU A 490 5.52 -20.24 14.71
CA LEU A 490 6.82 -19.81 14.23
C LEU A 490 7.83 -19.64 15.37
N ARG A 491 7.38 -19.13 16.53
CA ARG A 491 8.21 -19.04 17.74
C ARG A 491 8.64 -20.41 18.23
N GLN A 492 7.73 -21.40 18.27
CA GLN A 492 8.08 -22.77 18.65
C GLN A 492 9.10 -23.42 17.69
N CYS A 493 9.05 -23.12 16.40
CA CYS A 493 10.08 -23.56 15.45
C CYS A 493 11.44 -22.92 15.79
N ALA A 494 11.43 -21.62 16.14
CA ALA A 494 12.64 -20.92 16.55
C ALA A 494 13.20 -21.46 17.89
N ASP A 495 12.34 -21.72 18.88
CA ASP A 495 12.73 -22.30 20.19
C ASP A 495 13.41 -23.69 20.04
N ARG A 496 13.04 -24.44 18.99
CA ARG A 496 13.66 -25.73 18.68
C ARG A 496 14.88 -25.67 17.77
N GLY A 497 15.25 -24.47 17.28
CA GLY A 497 16.38 -24.31 16.36
C GLY A 497 16.16 -24.95 14.98
N GLU A 498 14.96 -24.97 14.46
CA GLU A 498 14.58 -25.69 13.25
C GLU A 498 14.50 -24.83 11.98
N LEU A 499 14.45 -23.50 12.10
CA LEU A 499 14.16 -22.61 10.95
C LEU A 499 15.26 -22.56 9.91
N HIS A 500 16.49 -22.96 10.25
CA HIS A 500 17.57 -23.09 9.28
C HIS A 500 17.45 -24.32 8.37
N GLN A 501 16.60 -25.28 8.71
CA GLN A 501 16.31 -26.46 7.89
C GLN A 501 15.48 -26.01 6.67
N PRO A 502 15.94 -26.31 5.42
CA PRO A 502 15.27 -25.81 4.21
C PRO A 502 13.78 -26.16 4.11
N ASP A 503 13.41 -27.40 4.51
CA ASP A 503 12.03 -27.88 4.45
C ASP A 503 11.14 -27.20 5.48
N VAL A 504 11.68 -26.92 6.68
CA VAL A 504 10.95 -26.19 7.73
C VAL A 504 10.73 -24.74 7.30
N LEU A 505 11.78 -24.07 6.83
CA LEU A 505 11.70 -22.70 6.34
C LEU A 505 10.69 -22.58 5.18
N LYS A 506 10.72 -23.52 4.24
CA LYS A 506 9.75 -23.58 3.14
C LYS A 506 8.32 -23.77 3.66
N ARG A 507 8.09 -24.72 4.55
CA ARG A 507 6.77 -25.00 5.14
C ARG A 507 6.19 -23.79 5.86
N GLU A 508 7.00 -23.13 6.70
CA GLU A 508 6.56 -21.95 7.45
C GLU A 508 6.30 -20.74 6.52
N THR A 509 7.13 -20.56 5.48
CA THR A 509 6.87 -19.55 4.43
C THR A 509 5.53 -19.78 3.76
N GLU A 510 5.24 -21.03 3.31
CA GLU A 510 3.96 -21.37 2.68
C GLU A 510 2.77 -21.16 3.63
N ARG A 511 2.92 -21.54 4.90
CA ARG A 511 1.89 -21.35 5.91
C ARG A 511 1.56 -19.86 6.11
N LEU A 512 2.58 -19.01 6.19
CA LEU A 512 2.40 -17.57 6.36
C LEU A 512 1.79 -16.92 5.11
N LEU A 513 2.22 -17.32 3.91
CA LEU A 513 1.63 -16.84 2.65
C LEU A 513 0.17 -17.27 2.48
N ALA A 514 -0.21 -18.46 2.96
CA ALA A 514 -1.59 -18.94 2.94
C ALA A 514 -2.47 -18.31 4.04
N SER A 515 -1.87 -17.69 5.06
CA SER A 515 -2.61 -17.06 6.16
C SER A 515 -3.33 -15.79 5.68
N PRO A 516 -4.53 -15.48 6.23
CA PRO A 516 -5.18 -14.18 6.01
C PRO A 516 -4.31 -12.95 6.34
N ARG A 517 -3.31 -13.11 7.22
CA ARG A 517 -2.35 -12.06 7.59
C ARG A 517 -1.43 -11.67 6.45
N SER A 518 -1.22 -12.53 5.44
CA SER A 518 -0.43 -12.20 4.25
C SER A 518 -1.00 -11.03 3.45
N LYS A 519 -2.30 -10.74 3.61
CA LYS A 519 -2.93 -9.54 3.05
C LYS A 519 -2.26 -8.24 3.53
N ALA A 520 -1.76 -8.22 4.77
CA ALA A 520 -1.02 -7.07 5.29
C ALA A 520 0.30 -6.86 4.53
N PHE A 521 1.02 -7.95 4.20
CA PHE A 521 2.21 -7.87 3.34
C PHE A 521 1.86 -7.31 1.95
N VAL A 522 0.88 -7.92 1.27
CA VAL A 522 0.50 -7.50 -0.10
C VAL A 522 0.11 -6.02 -0.11
N ASN A 523 -0.74 -5.60 0.82
CA ASN A 523 -1.20 -4.22 0.90
C ASN A 523 -0.02 -3.27 1.14
N ASP A 524 0.79 -3.51 2.16
CA ASP A 524 1.86 -2.60 2.54
C ASP A 524 3.00 -2.56 1.51
N PHE A 525 3.37 -3.72 0.94
CA PHE A 525 4.37 -3.78 -0.12
C PHE A 525 3.94 -3.00 -1.37
N LEU A 526 2.70 -3.22 -1.85
CA LEU A 526 2.19 -2.53 -3.04
C LEU A 526 1.94 -1.04 -2.79
N ASP A 527 1.45 -0.68 -1.59
CA ASP A 527 1.25 0.70 -1.19
C ASP A 527 2.55 1.51 -1.25
N GLN A 528 3.68 0.85 -1.02
CA GLN A 528 5.01 1.45 -1.08
C GLN A 528 5.66 1.30 -2.46
N TRP A 529 5.75 0.09 -3.01
CA TRP A 529 6.39 -0.18 -4.31
C TRP A 529 5.71 0.56 -5.46
N LEU A 530 4.37 0.56 -5.52
CA LEU A 530 3.61 1.22 -6.58
C LEU A 530 3.21 2.66 -6.22
N HIS A 531 3.58 3.16 -5.04
CA HIS A 531 3.24 4.49 -4.50
C HIS A 531 1.72 4.69 -4.28
N LEU A 532 0.97 3.62 -3.96
CA LEU A 532 -0.49 3.69 -3.82
C LEU A 532 -0.95 4.55 -2.64
N ARG A 533 -0.11 4.78 -1.63
CA ARG A 533 -0.39 5.73 -0.54
C ARG A 533 -0.61 7.16 -1.04
N ASP A 534 -0.06 7.49 -2.21
CA ASP A 534 -0.12 8.81 -2.81
C ASP A 534 -1.28 8.96 -3.81
N ILE A 535 -2.23 7.98 -3.85
CA ILE A 535 -3.36 7.96 -4.78
C ILE A 535 -4.24 9.22 -4.71
N ASN A 536 -4.31 9.86 -3.55
CA ASN A 536 -5.08 11.08 -3.29
C ASN A 536 -4.21 12.36 -3.33
N ALA A 537 -2.91 12.27 -3.64
CA ALA A 537 -2.00 13.42 -3.61
C ALA A 537 -2.31 14.45 -4.70
N THR A 538 -2.84 14.02 -5.84
CA THR A 538 -3.23 14.88 -6.94
C THR A 538 -4.68 14.62 -7.34
N GLN A 539 -5.37 15.68 -7.83
CA GLN A 539 -6.75 15.56 -8.30
C GLN A 539 -6.80 15.91 -9.79
N PRO A 540 -7.35 15.03 -10.66
CA PRO A 540 -7.62 15.38 -12.05
C PRO A 540 -8.53 16.61 -12.14
N ASP A 541 -8.28 17.52 -13.10
CA ASP A 541 -9.15 18.70 -13.27
C ASP A 541 -10.58 18.27 -13.61
N LYS A 542 -11.53 18.64 -12.75
CA LYS A 542 -12.93 18.23 -12.87
C LYS A 542 -13.63 18.72 -14.14
N LEU A 543 -13.15 19.81 -14.76
CA LEU A 543 -13.68 20.33 -15.99
C LEU A 543 -13.09 19.64 -17.23
N VAL A 544 -11.92 19.05 -17.10
CA VAL A 544 -11.22 18.33 -18.17
C VAL A 544 -11.48 16.82 -18.07
N PHE A 545 -11.63 16.30 -16.85
CA PHE A 545 -11.84 14.87 -16.57
C PHE A 545 -13.11 14.61 -15.74
N PRO A 546 -14.28 15.05 -16.20
CA PRO A 546 -15.52 14.97 -15.42
C PRO A 546 -15.95 13.53 -15.12
N GLU A 547 -15.50 12.55 -15.89
CA GLU A 547 -15.80 11.12 -15.70
C GLU A 547 -15.20 10.54 -14.40
N PHE A 548 -14.19 11.23 -13.84
CA PHE A 548 -13.55 10.87 -12.59
C PHE A 548 -14.30 11.39 -11.36
N TYR A 549 -15.41 12.09 -11.58
CA TYR A 549 -16.18 12.73 -10.52
C TYR A 549 -17.61 12.21 -10.48
N ILE A 550 -18.21 12.31 -9.31
CA ILE A 550 -19.65 12.15 -9.11
C ILE A 550 -20.26 13.50 -8.70
N GLU A 551 -21.48 13.74 -9.13
CA GLU A 551 -22.25 14.92 -8.75
C GLU A 551 -22.94 14.69 -7.42
N GLU A 552 -22.62 15.47 -6.41
CA GLU A 552 -23.22 15.41 -5.09
C GLU A 552 -24.14 16.63 -4.87
N GLY A 553 -25.43 16.38 -4.65
CA GLY A 553 -26.40 17.44 -4.33
C GLY A 553 -26.68 18.46 -5.45
N GLY A 554 -26.43 18.12 -6.71
CA GLY A 554 -26.78 18.92 -7.89
C GLY A 554 -25.85 20.08 -8.23
N LYS A 555 -24.82 20.34 -7.44
CA LYS A 555 -23.88 21.47 -7.66
C LYS A 555 -22.42 21.17 -7.30
N ASN A 556 -22.17 20.17 -6.46
CA ASN A 556 -20.85 19.83 -5.99
C ASN A 556 -20.33 18.59 -6.71
N PHE A 557 -19.10 18.63 -7.15
CA PHE A 557 -18.40 17.49 -7.74
C PHE A 557 -17.37 16.98 -6.74
N LYS A 558 -17.46 15.68 -6.46
CA LYS A 558 -16.54 14.97 -5.59
C LYS A 558 -15.86 13.85 -6.39
N GLU A 559 -14.58 13.59 -6.10
CA GLU A 559 -13.89 12.44 -6.67
C GLU A 559 -14.69 11.16 -6.42
N ASP A 560 -14.71 10.30 -7.42
CA ASP A 560 -15.42 9.03 -7.35
C ASP A 560 -14.67 8.05 -6.46
N GLY A 561 -15.11 7.93 -5.20
CA GLY A 561 -14.46 7.09 -4.21
C GLY A 561 -14.43 5.60 -4.58
N LEU A 562 -15.43 5.12 -5.36
CA LEU A 562 -15.44 3.74 -5.82
C LEU A 562 -14.37 3.49 -6.90
N ILE A 563 -14.13 4.45 -7.79
CA ILE A 563 -13.02 4.36 -8.76
C ILE A 563 -11.68 4.34 -8.02
N LEU A 564 -11.46 5.29 -7.10
CA LEU A 564 -10.20 5.36 -6.35
C LEU A 564 -9.91 4.07 -5.58
N GLN A 565 -10.92 3.55 -4.88
CA GLN A 565 -10.79 2.27 -4.20
C GLN A 565 -10.55 1.13 -5.19
N SER A 566 -11.26 1.11 -6.32
CA SER A 566 -11.11 0.07 -7.34
C SER A 566 -9.72 0.07 -7.96
N PHE A 567 -9.10 1.23 -8.17
CA PHE A 567 -7.72 1.33 -8.67
C PHE A 567 -6.73 0.63 -7.73
N VAL A 568 -6.84 0.89 -6.43
CA VAL A 568 -5.96 0.29 -5.43
C VAL A 568 -6.21 -1.21 -5.32
N GLU A 569 -7.48 -1.62 -5.23
CA GLU A 569 -7.85 -3.02 -5.09
C GLU A 569 -7.59 -3.83 -6.38
N GLU A 570 -7.66 -3.23 -7.58
CA GLU A 570 -7.22 -3.86 -8.83
C GLU A 570 -5.78 -4.34 -8.72
N SER A 571 -4.86 -3.46 -8.29
CA SER A 571 -3.44 -3.79 -8.15
C SER A 571 -3.20 -4.86 -7.07
N ARG A 572 -3.90 -4.77 -5.94
CA ARG A 572 -3.77 -5.72 -4.84
C ARG A 572 -4.28 -7.11 -5.20
N LEU A 573 -5.46 -7.19 -5.84
CA LEU A 573 -6.02 -8.46 -6.28
C LEU A 573 -5.19 -9.08 -7.40
N PHE A 574 -4.68 -8.26 -8.32
CA PHE A 574 -3.81 -8.72 -9.40
C PHE A 574 -2.52 -9.36 -8.84
N PHE A 575 -1.83 -8.70 -7.93
CA PHE A 575 -0.63 -9.24 -7.30
C PHE A 575 -0.93 -10.46 -6.42
N THR A 576 -2.06 -10.45 -5.71
CA THR A 576 -2.50 -11.59 -4.90
C THR A 576 -2.74 -12.83 -5.75
N ASP A 577 -3.37 -12.67 -6.92
CA ASP A 577 -3.62 -13.76 -7.88
C ASP A 577 -2.31 -14.36 -8.39
N LEU A 578 -1.35 -13.51 -8.78
CA LEU A 578 -0.02 -13.97 -9.19
C LEU A 578 0.69 -14.74 -8.07
N LEU A 579 0.59 -14.27 -6.84
CA LEU A 579 1.22 -14.89 -5.68
C LEU A 579 0.55 -16.22 -5.31
N GLN A 580 -0.78 -16.28 -5.27
CA GLN A 580 -1.52 -17.47 -4.86
C GLN A 580 -1.41 -18.61 -5.89
N ASN A 581 -1.39 -18.27 -7.17
CA ASN A 581 -1.34 -19.25 -8.26
C ASN A 581 0.09 -19.53 -8.76
N ASP A 582 1.11 -18.89 -8.14
CA ASP A 582 2.52 -18.94 -8.57
C ASP A 582 2.72 -18.71 -10.07
N THR A 583 1.95 -17.77 -10.62
CA THR A 583 2.05 -17.42 -12.04
C THR A 583 3.23 -16.48 -12.29
N SER A 584 3.64 -16.40 -13.54
CA SER A 584 4.80 -15.59 -13.92
C SER A 584 4.64 -14.13 -13.53
N LEU A 585 5.60 -13.59 -12.79
CA LEU A 585 5.67 -12.16 -12.44
C LEU A 585 5.82 -11.26 -13.68
N LEU A 586 6.19 -11.80 -14.83
CA LEU A 586 6.24 -11.04 -16.08
C LEU A 586 4.86 -10.53 -16.53
N GLN A 587 3.78 -11.11 -16.00
CA GLN A 587 2.41 -10.58 -16.16
C GLN A 587 2.23 -9.20 -15.49
N LEU A 588 3.12 -8.80 -14.59
CA LEU A 588 3.17 -7.42 -14.08
C LEU A 588 3.46 -6.40 -15.20
N ILE A 589 4.11 -6.83 -16.28
CA ILE A 589 4.39 -5.99 -17.46
C ILE A 589 3.26 -6.10 -18.49
N ASP A 590 2.88 -7.33 -18.85
CA ASP A 590 1.81 -7.56 -19.81
C ASP A 590 0.99 -8.80 -19.43
N SER A 591 -0.32 -8.63 -19.36
CA SER A 591 -1.29 -9.68 -19.07
C SER A 591 -2.49 -9.55 -19.99
N ASP A 592 -3.17 -10.67 -20.24
CA ASP A 592 -4.43 -10.75 -20.97
C ASP A 592 -5.68 -10.68 -20.09
N TRP A 593 -5.49 -10.28 -18.82
CA TRP A 593 -6.55 -10.16 -17.82
C TRP A 593 -6.25 -9.05 -16.81
N THR A 594 -7.31 -8.59 -16.11
CA THR A 594 -7.23 -7.68 -14.98
C THR A 594 -8.42 -7.88 -14.02
N TYR A 595 -8.51 -7.09 -12.96
CA TYR A 595 -9.64 -7.07 -12.03
C TYR A 595 -10.47 -5.80 -12.21
N VAL A 596 -11.76 -5.93 -12.51
CA VAL A 596 -12.67 -4.80 -12.63
C VAL A 596 -14.02 -5.10 -11.99
N ASN A 597 -14.69 -4.04 -11.54
CA ASN A 597 -16.12 -4.02 -11.25
C ASN A 597 -16.88 -3.23 -12.35
N GLN A 598 -18.18 -3.09 -12.18
CA GLN A 598 -19.02 -2.35 -13.15
C GLN A 598 -18.48 -0.94 -13.42
N ARG A 599 -18.11 -0.23 -12.37
CA ARG A 599 -17.66 1.15 -12.51
C ARG A 599 -16.31 1.25 -13.19
N LEU A 600 -15.36 0.41 -12.79
CA LEU A 600 -14.02 0.41 -13.37
C LEU A 600 -14.02 -0.07 -14.83
N ALA A 601 -14.83 -1.09 -15.16
CA ALA A 601 -15.01 -1.55 -16.53
C ALA A 601 -15.56 -0.42 -17.42
N SER A 602 -16.60 0.28 -16.95
CA SER A 602 -17.14 1.46 -17.67
C SER A 602 -16.11 2.56 -17.82
N PHE A 603 -15.32 2.83 -16.76
CA PHE A 603 -14.26 3.85 -16.77
C PHE A 603 -13.14 3.49 -17.74
N TYR A 604 -12.77 2.23 -17.84
CA TYR A 604 -11.77 1.72 -18.77
C TYR A 604 -12.32 1.49 -20.19
N GLN A 605 -13.60 1.76 -20.43
CA GLN A 605 -14.29 1.51 -21.72
C GLN A 605 -14.22 0.02 -22.13
N MET A 606 -14.30 -0.86 -21.13
CA MET A 606 -14.33 -2.31 -21.31
C MET A 606 -15.78 -2.84 -21.44
N PRO A 607 -15.96 -4.07 -21.88
CA PRO A 607 -17.27 -4.72 -21.84
C PRO A 607 -17.90 -4.65 -20.44
N PRO A 608 -19.23 -4.51 -20.35
CA PRO A 608 -19.90 -4.30 -19.08
C PRO A 608 -19.73 -5.49 -18.14
N VAL A 609 -19.46 -5.16 -16.88
CA VAL A 609 -19.39 -6.09 -15.75
C VAL A 609 -20.44 -5.64 -14.74
N ALA A 610 -21.14 -6.57 -14.08
CA ALA A 610 -22.18 -6.22 -13.13
C ALA A 610 -21.62 -6.07 -11.68
N GLY A 611 -22.15 -5.09 -10.94
CA GLY A 611 -21.93 -4.91 -9.50
C GLY A 611 -20.64 -4.22 -9.10
N SER A 612 -20.54 -3.93 -7.81
CA SER A 612 -19.44 -3.16 -7.20
C SER A 612 -18.21 -3.99 -6.85
N SER A 613 -18.34 -5.32 -6.76
CA SER A 613 -17.22 -6.21 -6.43
C SER A 613 -16.30 -6.42 -7.63
N LEU A 614 -15.00 -6.27 -7.42
CA LEU A 614 -14.00 -6.56 -8.43
C LEU A 614 -13.94 -8.07 -8.71
N ARG A 615 -13.81 -8.41 -9.98
CA ARG A 615 -13.62 -9.79 -10.45
C ARG A 615 -12.61 -9.85 -11.57
N ARG A 616 -11.93 -10.97 -11.69
CA ARG A 616 -11.01 -11.22 -12.78
C ARG A 616 -11.77 -11.31 -14.09
N VAL A 617 -11.31 -10.58 -15.09
CA VAL A 617 -11.85 -10.57 -16.45
C VAL A 617 -10.73 -10.64 -17.48
N SER A 618 -10.98 -11.31 -18.61
CA SER A 618 -10.07 -11.27 -19.73
C SER A 618 -10.13 -9.91 -20.43
N LEU A 619 -8.98 -9.40 -20.83
CA LEU A 619 -8.90 -8.19 -21.63
C LEU A 619 -9.29 -8.49 -23.09
N PRO A 620 -10.01 -7.59 -23.77
CA PRO A 620 -10.32 -7.76 -25.19
C PRO A 620 -9.05 -7.90 -26.04
N PRO A 621 -9.08 -8.67 -27.12
CA PRO A 621 -7.98 -8.73 -28.08
C PRO A 621 -7.58 -7.32 -28.55
N GLY A 622 -6.29 -7.02 -28.55
CA GLY A 622 -5.78 -5.69 -28.92
C GLY A 622 -5.94 -4.60 -27.85
N SER A 623 -6.35 -4.96 -26.63
CA SER A 623 -6.41 -4.03 -25.50
C SER A 623 -5.06 -3.35 -25.30
N GLN A 624 -5.08 -2.06 -25.03
CA GLN A 624 -3.87 -1.29 -24.64
C GLN A 624 -3.51 -1.50 -23.17
N ARG A 625 -4.43 -2.11 -22.38
CA ARG A 625 -4.20 -2.45 -20.98
C ARG A 625 -3.57 -3.84 -20.84
N GLY A 626 -3.12 -4.13 -19.63
CA GLY A 626 -2.46 -5.38 -19.24
C GLY A 626 -1.19 -5.07 -18.43
N GLY A 627 -1.06 -5.69 -17.27
CA GLY A 627 0.02 -5.42 -16.33
C GLY A 627 -0.13 -4.12 -15.54
N VAL A 628 0.67 -3.99 -14.46
CA VAL A 628 0.55 -2.89 -13.50
C VAL A 628 0.84 -1.51 -14.08
N ILE A 629 1.70 -1.42 -15.10
CA ILE A 629 2.08 -0.14 -15.72
C ILE A 629 0.91 0.55 -16.45
N THR A 630 -0.17 -0.17 -16.71
CA THR A 630 -1.38 0.36 -17.36
C THR A 630 -2.60 0.37 -16.45
N GLN A 631 -2.45 0.01 -15.16
CA GLN A 631 -3.51 0.12 -14.17
C GLN A 631 -3.75 1.57 -13.77
N GLY A 632 -5.01 1.91 -13.48
CA GLY A 632 -5.40 3.26 -13.11
C GLY A 632 -4.68 3.81 -11.88
N SER A 633 -4.33 2.94 -10.93
CA SER A 633 -3.55 3.29 -9.76
C SER A 633 -2.19 3.91 -10.13
N VAL A 634 -1.38 3.20 -10.94
CA VAL A 634 -0.05 3.64 -11.37
C VAL A 634 -0.14 4.88 -12.27
N LEU A 635 -1.09 4.88 -13.21
CA LEU A 635 -1.27 6.01 -14.13
C LEU A 635 -1.66 7.30 -13.40
N LYS A 636 -2.44 7.19 -12.32
CA LYS A 636 -2.86 8.34 -11.50
C LYS A 636 -1.73 8.87 -10.61
N VAL A 637 -1.03 8.00 -9.87
CA VAL A 637 0.06 8.45 -8.97
C VAL A 637 1.26 9.02 -9.74
N THR A 638 1.37 8.72 -11.03
CA THR A 638 2.42 9.24 -11.93
C THR A 638 1.97 10.43 -12.77
N ALA A 639 0.84 11.05 -12.44
CA ALA A 639 0.33 12.26 -13.08
C ALA A 639 0.27 13.43 -12.08
N ASN A 640 0.28 14.67 -12.61
CA ASN A 640 0.20 15.88 -11.78
C ASN A 640 -1.22 16.46 -11.62
N GLY A 641 -2.24 15.69 -11.94
CA GLY A 641 -3.64 16.06 -11.82
C GLY A 641 -4.21 16.74 -13.07
N THR A 642 -3.59 17.79 -13.60
CA THR A 642 -4.09 18.49 -14.79
C THR A 642 -3.52 17.94 -16.09
N ARG A 643 -2.30 17.45 -16.05
CA ARG A 643 -1.57 16.91 -17.21
C ARG A 643 -0.84 15.64 -16.84
N THR A 644 -0.54 14.83 -17.81
CA THR A 644 0.41 13.72 -17.70
C THR A 644 1.84 14.28 -17.65
N SER A 645 2.72 13.51 -17.02
CA SER A 645 4.15 13.84 -16.97
C SER A 645 4.97 12.66 -17.49
N PRO A 646 5.43 12.71 -18.76
CA PRO A 646 6.31 11.67 -19.28
C PRO A 646 7.55 11.47 -18.42
N VAL A 647 8.08 12.55 -17.84
CA VAL A 647 9.25 12.47 -16.95
C VAL A 647 8.93 11.66 -15.70
N VAL A 648 7.85 11.96 -14.97
CA VAL A 648 7.45 11.23 -13.75
C VAL A 648 7.13 9.76 -14.06
N ARG A 649 6.38 9.51 -15.15
CA ARG A 649 6.06 8.14 -15.60
C ARG A 649 7.31 7.37 -15.98
N GLY A 650 8.24 8.03 -16.69
CA GLY A 650 9.50 7.43 -17.10
C GLY A 650 10.40 7.08 -15.92
N VAL A 651 10.58 8.01 -14.98
CA VAL A 651 11.32 7.74 -13.73
C VAL A 651 10.70 6.57 -12.99
N TRP A 652 9.36 6.55 -12.85
CA TRP A 652 8.66 5.47 -12.16
C TRP A 652 8.92 4.11 -12.81
N VAL A 653 8.87 4.01 -14.15
CA VAL A 653 9.18 2.77 -14.88
C VAL A 653 10.64 2.36 -14.68
N LEU A 654 11.57 3.30 -14.77
CA LEU A 654 12.99 3.03 -14.57
C LEU A 654 13.25 2.48 -13.17
N GLU A 655 12.71 3.10 -12.13
CA GLU A 655 12.97 2.73 -10.74
C GLU A 655 12.22 1.46 -10.31
N ASN A 656 10.95 1.31 -10.72
CA ASN A 656 10.08 0.27 -10.17
C ASN A 656 9.95 -0.98 -11.04
N ILE A 657 10.30 -0.88 -12.34
CA ILE A 657 10.24 -2.00 -13.28
C ILE A 657 11.64 -2.44 -13.73
N LEU A 658 12.53 -1.47 -14.00
CA LEU A 658 13.86 -1.77 -14.53
C LEU A 658 14.97 -1.74 -13.47
N GLY A 659 14.68 -1.30 -12.25
CA GLY A 659 15.67 -1.19 -11.17
C GLY A 659 16.79 -0.20 -11.44
N ARG A 660 16.52 0.82 -12.26
CA ARG A 660 17.48 1.86 -12.67
C ARG A 660 17.06 3.19 -12.07
N ARG A 661 17.88 3.72 -11.18
CA ARG A 661 17.59 5.02 -10.56
C ARG A 661 18.31 6.12 -11.33
N PRO A 662 17.56 7.07 -11.94
CA PRO A 662 18.17 8.25 -12.53
C PRO A 662 18.94 9.04 -11.47
N LEU A 663 20.07 9.62 -11.85
CA LEU A 663 20.78 10.53 -10.95
C LEU A 663 19.89 11.76 -10.65
N PRO A 664 19.98 12.30 -9.42
CA PRO A 664 19.29 13.55 -9.12
C PRO A 664 19.77 14.63 -10.08
N PRO A 665 18.86 15.56 -10.46
CA PRO A 665 19.25 16.66 -11.35
C PRO A 665 20.40 17.47 -10.71
N PRO A 666 21.34 18.00 -11.53
CA PRO A 666 22.37 18.88 -11.01
C PRO A 666 21.74 20.07 -10.27
N PRO A 667 22.39 20.64 -9.24
CA PRO A 667 21.84 21.75 -8.47
C PRO A 667 21.49 23.00 -9.29
N ASP A 668 22.12 23.13 -10.46
CA ASP A 668 21.96 24.22 -11.44
C ASP A 668 20.98 23.87 -12.58
N ALA A 669 20.42 22.68 -12.57
CA ALA A 669 19.48 22.22 -13.59
C ALA A 669 18.12 22.89 -13.50
N GLY A 670 17.92 24.07 -13.05
CA GLY A 670 16.68 24.83 -12.99
C GLY A 670 15.38 23.99 -12.96
N SER A 671 14.33 24.42 -12.33
CA SER A 671 13.02 23.77 -12.51
C SER A 671 12.68 23.78 -14.01
N ILE A 672 12.09 22.70 -14.52
CA ILE A 672 11.38 22.75 -15.79
C ILE A 672 10.17 23.66 -15.57
N ASP A 673 10.44 24.97 -15.49
CA ASP A 673 9.41 25.93 -15.81
C ASP A 673 9.36 25.92 -17.33
N PRO A 674 8.35 25.31 -17.94
CA PRO A 674 8.36 25.14 -19.37
C PRO A 674 8.30 26.55 -19.95
N ASP A 675 9.36 26.99 -20.60
CA ASP A 675 9.23 28.09 -21.54
C ASP A 675 8.26 27.60 -22.61
N THR A 676 6.98 27.83 -22.34
CA THR A 676 5.88 27.44 -23.21
C THR A 676 5.81 28.31 -24.46
N ARG A 677 6.63 29.37 -24.54
CA ARG A 677 6.69 30.27 -25.71
C ARG A 677 7.14 29.49 -26.94
N GLY A 678 6.22 29.31 -27.88
CA GLY A 678 6.46 28.64 -29.14
C GLY A 678 6.53 27.09 -29.04
N SER A 679 6.07 26.45 -27.93
CA SER A 679 5.89 25.02 -27.79
C SER A 679 4.42 24.71 -27.53
N THR A 680 3.85 23.79 -28.31
CA THR A 680 2.42 23.46 -28.29
C THR A 680 2.16 22.14 -27.61
N THR A 681 3.14 21.24 -27.58
CA THR A 681 3.05 19.90 -26.95
C THR A 681 4.08 19.74 -25.84
N ILE A 682 3.80 18.79 -24.91
CA ILE A 682 4.75 18.43 -23.85
C ILE A 682 6.06 17.85 -24.45
N ARG A 683 5.96 17.16 -25.60
CA ARG A 683 7.13 16.63 -26.32
C ARG A 683 8.02 17.74 -26.84
N GLU A 684 7.45 18.80 -27.43
CA GLU A 684 8.20 19.97 -27.89
C GLU A 684 8.86 20.71 -26.73
N GLN A 685 8.17 20.82 -25.59
CA GLN A 685 8.73 21.42 -24.36
C GLN A 685 9.94 20.64 -23.86
N LEU A 686 9.82 19.30 -23.79
CA LEU A 686 10.92 18.43 -23.40
C LEU A 686 12.07 18.44 -24.42
N ALA A 687 11.78 18.50 -25.72
CA ALA A 687 12.78 18.64 -26.76
C ALA A 687 13.59 19.95 -26.63
N LYS A 688 12.93 21.06 -26.27
CA LYS A 688 13.64 22.32 -25.97
C LYS A 688 14.54 22.19 -24.74
N HIS A 689 14.04 21.54 -23.67
CA HIS A 689 14.83 21.29 -22.47
C HIS A 689 16.06 20.41 -22.75
N GLN A 690 15.92 19.43 -23.63
CA GLN A 690 16.98 18.54 -24.08
C GLN A 690 17.99 19.21 -25.04
N SER A 691 17.78 20.46 -25.46
CA SER A 691 18.79 21.19 -26.23
C SER A 691 20.08 21.42 -25.43
N ASN A 692 20.01 21.41 -24.09
CA ASN A 692 21.16 21.35 -23.21
C ASN A 692 21.64 19.89 -23.07
N GLU A 693 22.88 19.60 -23.41
CA GLU A 693 23.42 18.24 -23.40
C GLU A 693 23.47 17.61 -21.99
N SER A 694 23.63 18.42 -20.95
CA SER A 694 23.55 17.97 -19.56
C SER A 694 22.16 17.42 -19.23
N CYS A 695 21.10 18.11 -19.65
CA CYS A 695 19.72 17.67 -19.47
C CYS A 695 19.38 16.47 -20.37
N ALA A 696 19.81 16.51 -21.61
CA ALA A 696 19.58 15.45 -22.60
C ALA A 696 20.14 14.09 -22.16
N SER A 697 21.22 14.07 -21.38
CA SER A 697 21.86 12.81 -20.91
C SER A 697 20.92 11.96 -20.05
N CYS A 698 20.10 12.56 -19.19
CA CYS A 698 19.11 11.88 -18.35
C CYS A 698 17.79 11.68 -19.10
N HIS A 699 17.30 12.69 -19.81
CA HIS A 699 16.00 12.66 -20.47
C HIS A 699 15.91 11.63 -21.60
N ARG A 700 17.02 11.27 -22.25
CA ARG A 700 17.06 10.18 -23.24
C ARG A 700 16.64 8.81 -22.69
N GLN A 701 16.81 8.61 -21.37
CA GLN A 701 16.38 7.37 -20.70
C GLN A 701 14.98 7.53 -20.09
N ILE A 702 14.73 8.68 -19.49
CA ILE A 702 13.53 8.94 -18.70
C ILE A 702 12.30 9.10 -19.60
N ASP A 703 12.41 9.91 -20.65
CA ASP A 703 11.25 10.33 -21.42
C ASP A 703 10.61 9.22 -22.28
N PRO A 704 11.38 8.32 -22.95
CA PRO A 704 10.77 7.30 -23.79
C PRO A 704 9.76 6.38 -23.06
N PRO A 705 10.06 5.79 -21.89
CA PRO A 705 9.09 5.00 -21.15
C PRO A 705 7.84 5.81 -20.77
N GLY A 706 8.00 7.09 -20.47
CA GLY A 706 6.91 7.98 -20.15
C GLY A 706 6.03 8.28 -21.38
N PHE A 707 6.63 8.50 -22.55
CA PHE A 707 5.88 8.69 -23.79
C PHE A 707 5.10 7.45 -24.19
N ALA A 708 5.62 6.25 -23.96
CA ALA A 708 4.87 5.00 -24.20
C ALA A 708 3.51 4.98 -23.52
N LEU A 709 3.39 5.63 -22.36
CA LEU A 709 2.16 5.68 -21.56
C LEU A 709 1.33 6.96 -21.77
N GLU A 710 1.72 7.84 -22.70
CA GLU A 710 1.11 9.17 -22.85
C GLU A 710 -0.34 9.09 -23.38
N SER A 711 -0.71 8.00 -24.07
CA SER A 711 -2.09 7.72 -24.45
C SER A 711 -3.03 7.42 -23.25
N PHE A 712 -2.50 7.31 -22.04
CA PHE A 712 -3.32 7.29 -20.83
C PHE A 712 -3.33 8.67 -20.18
N ASP A 713 -4.51 9.23 -19.93
CA ASP A 713 -4.70 10.53 -19.34
C ASP A 713 -4.36 10.58 -17.83
N PRO A 714 -4.40 11.74 -17.16
CA PRO A 714 -4.12 11.85 -15.72
C PRO A 714 -5.07 11.06 -14.81
N ALA A 715 -6.29 10.76 -15.29
CA ALA A 715 -7.26 9.95 -14.59
C ALA A 715 -7.13 8.46 -14.90
N GLY A 716 -6.22 8.06 -15.81
CA GLY A 716 -5.98 6.68 -16.20
C GLY A 716 -6.87 6.17 -17.34
N GLN A 717 -7.63 7.03 -18.05
CA GLN A 717 -8.39 6.65 -19.22
C GLN A 717 -7.54 6.68 -20.49
N TRP A 718 -7.91 5.85 -21.49
CA TRP A 718 -7.32 5.91 -22.82
C TRP A 718 -7.75 7.15 -23.59
N ARG A 719 -6.82 7.81 -24.29
CA ARG A 719 -7.06 8.97 -25.13
C ARG A 719 -6.23 8.91 -26.42
N GLU A 720 -6.81 9.40 -27.50
CA GLU A 720 -6.12 9.63 -28.78
C GLU A 720 -5.71 11.10 -28.94
N PHE A 721 -6.39 12.01 -28.22
CA PHE A 721 -6.17 13.45 -28.27
C PHE A 721 -6.04 14.00 -26.85
N TYR A 722 -5.19 15.01 -26.67
CA TYR A 722 -5.19 15.79 -25.46
C TYR A 722 -6.53 16.52 -25.30
N ARG A 723 -6.91 16.79 -24.10
CA ARG A 723 -8.10 17.60 -23.79
C ARG A 723 -7.67 19.02 -23.47
N THR A 724 -8.38 20.01 -24.03
CA THR A 724 -8.15 21.45 -23.78
C THR A 724 -9.43 22.16 -23.43
N ARG A 725 -9.30 23.27 -22.72
CA ARG A 725 -10.38 24.21 -22.46
C ARG A 725 -10.34 25.41 -23.40
N ASP A 726 -9.28 25.59 -24.15
CA ASP A 726 -9.13 26.69 -25.09
C ASP A 726 -10.27 26.65 -26.12
N GLY A 727 -10.94 27.79 -26.32
CA GLY A 727 -12.09 27.89 -27.23
C GLY A 727 -13.43 27.37 -26.68
N VAL A 728 -13.48 26.74 -25.50
CA VAL A 728 -14.73 26.22 -24.92
C VAL A 728 -15.74 27.34 -24.68
N ASP A 729 -15.32 28.48 -24.18
CA ASP A 729 -16.22 29.60 -23.88
C ASP A 729 -16.70 30.30 -25.16
N GLU A 730 -15.88 30.33 -26.21
CA GLU A 730 -16.29 30.83 -27.54
C GLU A 730 -17.37 29.93 -28.17
N ILE A 731 -17.24 28.61 -28.02
CA ILE A 731 -18.26 27.67 -28.51
C ILE A 731 -19.55 27.79 -27.70
N LYS A 732 -19.46 27.98 -26.38
CA LYS A 732 -20.62 28.25 -25.52
C LYS A 732 -21.33 29.55 -25.89
N ALA A 733 -20.56 30.60 -26.19
CA ALA A 733 -21.10 31.89 -26.60
C ALA A 733 -21.78 31.84 -27.98
N ARG A 734 -21.31 31.00 -28.89
CA ARG A 734 -21.88 30.81 -30.23
C ARG A 734 -23.13 29.90 -30.28
N ARG A 735 -23.35 29.09 -29.21
CA ARG A 735 -24.60 28.29 -29.12
C ARG A 735 -25.76 29.17 -28.69
N PRO A 736 -26.89 29.15 -29.40
CA PRO A 736 -28.11 29.81 -28.96
C PRO A 736 -28.44 29.30 -27.55
N GLN A 737 -28.59 30.19 -26.57
CA GLN A 737 -29.09 29.82 -25.25
C GLN A 737 -30.42 29.07 -25.45
N PRO A 738 -30.58 27.84 -24.99
CA PRO A 738 -31.87 27.16 -25.10
C PRO A 738 -32.87 27.99 -24.29
N LYS A 739 -33.89 28.51 -24.97
CA LYS A 739 -35.08 28.99 -24.26
C LYS A 739 -35.50 27.85 -23.34
N ALA A 740 -35.86 28.16 -22.12
CA ALA A 740 -36.04 27.25 -20.96
C ALA A 740 -37.03 26.08 -21.16
N SER A 741 -37.36 25.67 -22.38
CA SER A 741 -38.39 24.67 -22.63
C SER A 741 -38.07 23.59 -23.69
N THR A 742 -36.84 23.39 -24.11
CA THR A 742 -36.55 22.32 -25.09
C THR A 742 -35.45 21.39 -24.61
N LYS A 743 -35.88 20.25 -24.05
CA LYS A 743 -35.05 19.09 -23.76
C LYS A 743 -34.56 18.50 -25.08
N GLN A 744 -33.30 18.69 -25.44
CA GLN A 744 -32.62 17.84 -26.42
C GLN A 744 -31.81 16.77 -25.71
N THR A 745 -32.32 15.56 -25.77
CA THR A 745 -31.64 14.33 -25.41
C THR A 745 -30.53 14.05 -26.42
N LEU A 746 -29.27 14.25 -26.02
CA LEU A 746 -28.13 13.69 -26.72
C LEU A 746 -28.03 12.21 -26.35
N LYS A 747 -28.36 11.33 -27.29
CA LYS A 747 -28.15 9.88 -27.17
C LYS A 747 -26.66 9.59 -27.00
N GLY A 748 -26.31 8.90 -25.90
CA GLY A 748 -25.13 8.05 -25.83
C GLY A 748 -23.86 8.63 -25.21
N ARG A 749 -23.90 9.70 -24.36
CA ARG A 749 -22.76 10.07 -23.52
C ARG A 749 -23.25 10.52 -22.16
N ASP A 750 -22.72 9.87 -21.13
CA ASP A 750 -22.78 10.32 -19.73
C ASP A 750 -21.96 11.61 -19.58
N VAL A 751 -22.50 12.75 -19.96
CA VAL A 751 -21.78 14.01 -19.89
C VAL A 751 -22.46 14.93 -18.89
N LEU A 752 -21.70 15.31 -17.88
CA LEU A 752 -21.98 16.38 -16.96
C LEU A 752 -22.17 17.72 -17.72
N GLY A 753 -23.40 18.04 -18.10
CA GLY A 753 -23.70 19.34 -18.73
C GLY A 753 -23.11 19.54 -20.16
N PRO A 754 -23.08 20.77 -20.68
CA PRO A 754 -22.44 21.07 -21.96
C PRO A 754 -20.94 20.76 -21.89
N ALA A 755 -20.34 20.26 -23.01
CA ALA A 755 -18.93 19.90 -23.10
C ALA A 755 -18.04 20.93 -22.40
N THR A 756 -17.28 20.48 -21.42
CA THR A 756 -16.40 21.31 -20.60
C THR A 756 -14.97 21.36 -21.13
N PHE A 757 -14.66 20.54 -22.14
CA PHE A 757 -13.38 20.47 -22.81
C PHE A 757 -13.57 20.16 -24.31
N LEU A 758 -12.51 20.35 -25.10
CA LEU A 758 -12.43 20.06 -26.53
C LEU A 758 -11.29 19.08 -26.79
N PRO A 759 -11.35 18.30 -27.90
CA PRO A 759 -10.17 17.60 -28.40
C PRO A 759 -9.09 18.62 -28.77
N GLY A 760 -7.90 18.43 -28.23
CA GLY A 760 -6.69 19.20 -28.56
C GLY A 760 -5.87 18.49 -29.64
N LEU A 761 -4.54 18.57 -29.52
CA LEU A 761 -3.60 17.90 -30.41
C LEU A 761 -3.65 16.38 -30.26
N PRO A 762 -3.33 15.60 -31.31
CA PRO A 762 -3.20 14.16 -31.19
C PRO A 762 -2.06 13.80 -30.22
N VAL A 763 -2.22 12.66 -29.55
CA VAL A 763 -1.18 12.13 -28.67
C VAL A 763 -0.12 11.43 -29.50
N ASP A 764 1.15 11.77 -29.24
CA ASP A 764 2.30 11.06 -29.80
C ASP A 764 2.95 10.18 -28.72
N ALA A 765 2.68 8.88 -28.76
CA ALA A 765 3.20 7.87 -27.85
C ALA A 765 4.44 7.13 -28.41
N THR A 766 5.07 7.65 -29.46
CA THR A 766 6.28 7.05 -30.04
C THR A 766 7.51 7.28 -29.17
N GLY A 767 8.47 6.39 -29.26
CA GLY A 767 9.74 6.52 -28.56
C GLY A 767 10.78 5.54 -29.08
N SER A 768 11.98 5.61 -28.48
CA SER A 768 13.02 4.62 -28.74
C SER A 768 13.77 4.28 -27.46
N MET A 769 14.08 3.01 -27.28
CA MET A 769 14.93 2.54 -26.19
C MET A 769 16.38 3.04 -26.39
N LEU A 770 17.20 3.00 -25.34
CA LEU A 770 18.63 3.31 -25.42
C LEU A 770 19.37 2.39 -26.39
N THR A 771 18.88 1.18 -26.57
CA THR A 771 19.36 0.18 -27.53
C THR A 771 19.04 0.54 -28.99
N GLY A 772 18.24 1.60 -29.23
CA GLY A 772 17.86 2.08 -30.55
C GLY A 772 16.54 1.49 -31.08
N GLU A 773 15.94 0.54 -30.39
CA GLU A 773 14.65 -0.07 -30.78
C GLU A 773 13.51 0.93 -30.62
N LYS A 774 12.70 1.03 -31.63
CA LYS A 774 11.55 1.96 -31.65
C LYS A 774 10.27 1.27 -31.19
N PHE A 775 9.36 2.06 -30.64
CA PHE A 775 8.01 1.63 -30.28
C PHE A 775 6.99 2.74 -30.55
N ASN A 776 5.75 2.31 -30.73
CA ASN A 776 4.58 3.19 -30.81
C ASN A 776 3.53 2.73 -29.79
N GLY A 777 3.47 3.44 -28.66
CA GLY A 777 2.52 3.16 -27.59
C GLY A 777 2.90 2.03 -26.66
N PRO A 778 1.99 1.73 -25.70
CA PRO A 778 2.28 0.84 -24.57
C PRO A 778 2.49 -0.62 -24.99
N GLN A 779 1.78 -1.11 -26.02
CA GLN A 779 1.85 -2.52 -26.42
C GLN A 779 3.22 -2.89 -26.96
N GLU A 780 3.80 -2.06 -27.84
CA GLU A 780 5.12 -2.31 -28.38
C GLU A 780 6.20 -2.13 -27.30
N PHE A 781 6.02 -1.11 -26.46
CA PHE A 781 6.91 -0.87 -25.33
C PHE A 781 6.96 -2.06 -24.35
N LYS A 782 5.80 -2.62 -23.95
CA LYS A 782 5.73 -3.82 -23.09
C LYS A 782 6.46 -5.02 -23.72
N LYS A 783 6.31 -5.23 -25.02
CA LYS A 783 7.04 -6.29 -25.76
C LYS A 783 8.56 -6.12 -25.70
N LEU A 784 9.04 -4.87 -25.76
CA LEU A 784 10.46 -4.59 -25.62
C LEU A 784 10.97 -4.89 -24.20
N LEU A 785 10.21 -4.50 -23.17
CA LEU A 785 10.54 -4.80 -21.77
C LEU A 785 10.64 -6.31 -21.52
N LEU A 786 9.73 -7.10 -22.10
CA LEU A 786 9.69 -8.56 -21.92
C LEU A 786 10.81 -9.32 -22.63
N ARG A 787 11.64 -8.67 -23.46
CA ARG A 787 12.83 -9.30 -24.03
C ARG A 787 13.94 -9.53 -23.00
N GLU A 788 13.91 -8.77 -21.90
CA GLU A 788 14.88 -8.84 -20.81
C GLU A 788 14.21 -9.25 -19.49
N PRO A 789 13.62 -10.46 -19.40
CA PRO A 789 12.85 -10.89 -18.22
C PRO A 789 13.68 -10.93 -16.95
N HIS A 790 15.00 -11.17 -17.09
CA HIS A 790 15.94 -11.19 -15.98
C HIS A 790 16.01 -9.83 -15.27
N ILE A 791 16.02 -8.72 -16.00
CA ILE A 791 16.09 -7.36 -15.43
C ILE A 791 14.85 -7.10 -14.57
N ILE A 792 13.65 -7.46 -15.06
CA ILE A 792 12.38 -7.29 -14.35
C ILE A 792 12.37 -8.12 -13.06
N THR A 793 12.77 -9.40 -13.18
CA THR A 793 12.81 -10.32 -12.04
C THR A 793 13.81 -9.85 -10.97
N ARG A 794 15.00 -9.41 -11.39
CA ARG A 794 16.03 -8.86 -10.51
C ARG A 794 15.56 -7.58 -9.82
N CYS A 795 14.88 -6.68 -10.55
CA CYS A 795 14.30 -5.46 -9.96
C CYS A 795 13.33 -5.80 -8.83
N LEU A 796 12.36 -6.68 -9.09
CA LEU A 796 11.39 -7.08 -8.08
C LEU A 796 12.06 -7.81 -6.91
N ALA A 797 13.07 -8.66 -7.17
CA ALA A 797 13.86 -9.28 -6.12
C ALA A 797 14.51 -8.24 -5.20
N GLY A 798 15.14 -7.19 -5.78
CA GLY A 798 15.74 -6.10 -5.03
C GLY A 798 14.72 -5.33 -4.17
N LYS A 799 13.52 -5.04 -4.73
CA LYS A 799 12.42 -4.41 -3.98
C LYS A 799 11.95 -5.27 -2.80
N LEU A 800 11.80 -6.59 -3.01
CA LEU A 800 11.41 -7.54 -1.95
C LEU A 800 12.49 -7.66 -0.87
N VAL A 801 13.77 -7.73 -1.25
CA VAL A 801 14.90 -7.76 -0.30
C VAL A 801 14.91 -6.49 0.55
N THR A 802 14.84 -5.30 -0.07
CA THR A 802 14.82 -4.02 0.66
C THR A 802 13.65 -3.95 1.64
N PHE A 803 12.45 -4.33 1.20
CA PHE A 803 11.26 -4.32 2.03
C PHE A 803 11.36 -5.30 3.20
N ALA A 804 11.90 -6.50 2.98
CA ALA A 804 12.00 -7.57 3.97
C ALA A 804 13.08 -7.31 5.02
N THR A 805 14.25 -6.82 4.59
CA THR A 805 15.43 -6.67 5.45
C THR A 805 15.54 -5.27 6.06
N GLY A 806 14.88 -4.28 5.47
CA GLY A 806 15.07 -2.87 5.84
C GLY A 806 16.44 -2.32 5.46
N ARG A 807 17.18 -2.97 4.56
CA ARG A 807 18.45 -2.52 4.02
C ARG A 807 18.31 -2.26 2.51
N ALA A 808 18.68 -1.07 2.08
CA ALA A 808 18.75 -0.80 0.64
C ALA A 808 19.79 -1.73 -0.03
N VAL A 809 19.43 -2.26 -1.20
CA VAL A 809 20.37 -3.04 -2.00
C VAL A 809 21.38 -2.11 -2.67
N ASP A 810 22.62 -2.55 -2.74
CA ASP A 810 23.71 -1.82 -3.37
C ASP A 810 24.40 -2.61 -4.51
N ALA A 811 25.43 -2.04 -5.08
CA ALA A 811 26.16 -2.68 -6.19
C ALA A 811 26.84 -4.00 -5.79
N GLY A 812 27.16 -4.21 -4.49
CA GLY A 812 27.71 -5.45 -3.98
C GLY A 812 26.72 -6.60 -3.95
N ASP A 813 25.43 -6.29 -3.94
CA ASP A 813 24.35 -7.28 -3.90
C ASP A 813 23.96 -7.82 -5.28
N LEU A 814 24.45 -7.21 -6.36
CA LEU A 814 24.04 -7.52 -7.75
C LEU A 814 24.17 -9.01 -8.08
N LEU A 815 25.29 -9.65 -7.70
CA LEU A 815 25.48 -11.08 -7.95
C LEU A 815 24.45 -11.95 -7.22
N SER A 816 24.12 -11.58 -5.99
CA SER A 816 23.10 -12.30 -5.21
C SER A 816 21.70 -12.10 -5.80
N LEU A 817 21.40 -10.89 -6.28
CA LEU A 817 20.12 -10.59 -6.96
C LEU A 817 20.05 -11.30 -8.32
N ASP A 818 21.15 -11.37 -9.08
CA ASP A 818 21.21 -12.13 -10.33
C ASP A 818 20.98 -13.63 -10.07
N ALA A 819 21.55 -14.19 -8.98
CA ALA A 819 21.32 -15.58 -8.60
C ALA A 819 19.85 -15.84 -8.19
N ILE A 820 19.23 -14.92 -7.44
CA ILE A 820 17.80 -14.99 -7.07
C ILE A 820 16.93 -14.96 -8.34
N ALA A 821 17.22 -14.07 -9.28
CA ALA A 821 16.49 -13.95 -10.53
C ALA A 821 16.65 -15.19 -11.42
N ALA A 822 17.86 -15.76 -11.47
CA ALA A 822 18.14 -17.00 -12.19
C ALA A 822 17.39 -18.21 -11.58
N ASP A 823 17.35 -18.31 -10.25
CA ASP A 823 16.58 -19.36 -9.56
C ASP A 823 15.07 -19.23 -9.88
N ALA A 824 14.49 -18.04 -9.81
CA ALA A 824 13.10 -17.80 -10.19
C ALA A 824 12.83 -18.13 -11.68
N ALA A 825 13.78 -17.89 -12.57
CA ALA A 825 13.67 -18.20 -13.99
C ALA A 825 13.55 -19.72 -14.23
N THR A 826 14.21 -20.57 -13.44
CA THR A 826 14.07 -22.05 -13.52
C THR A 826 12.63 -22.50 -13.17
N HIS A 827 11.87 -21.65 -12.49
CA HIS A 827 10.47 -21.84 -12.12
C HIS A 827 9.54 -20.92 -12.92
N HIS A 828 9.83 -20.68 -14.19
CA HIS A 828 9.03 -19.85 -15.11
C HIS A 828 8.74 -18.43 -14.59
N HIS A 829 9.66 -17.86 -13.81
CA HIS A 829 9.50 -16.58 -13.15
C HIS A 829 8.24 -16.52 -12.27
N GLY A 830 7.88 -17.61 -11.58
CA GLY A 830 6.77 -17.64 -10.62
C GLY A 830 6.98 -16.64 -9.50
N LEU A 831 5.93 -15.90 -9.12
CA LEU A 831 6.06 -14.88 -8.08
C LEU A 831 6.33 -15.50 -6.70
N ARG A 832 5.67 -16.62 -6.38
CA ARG A 832 5.92 -17.38 -5.14
C ARG A 832 7.31 -18.00 -5.14
N ALA A 833 7.74 -18.54 -6.29
CA ALA A 833 9.09 -19.07 -6.47
C ALA A 833 10.16 -17.97 -6.22
N LEU A 834 9.93 -16.74 -6.70
CA LEU A 834 10.80 -15.58 -6.40
C LEU A 834 10.83 -15.29 -4.89
N MET A 835 9.67 -15.29 -4.20
CA MET A 835 9.61 -15.09 -2.75
C MET A 835 10.47 -16.14 -2.00
N HIS A 836 10.37 -17.39 -2.37
CA HIS A 836 11.20 -18.45 -1.81
C HIS A 836 12.69 -18.26 -2.11
N ALA A 837 13.05 -17.84 -3.31
CA ALA A 837 14.44 -17.54 -3.67
C ALA A 837 15.02 -16.40 -2.82
N VAL A 838 14.24 -15.34 -2.59
CA VAL A 838 14.60 -14.23 -1.69
C VAL A 838 14.82 -14.75 -0.27
N ILE A 839 13.87 -15.52 0.30
CA ILE A 839 13.94 -15.99 1.70
C ILE A 839 15.10 -16.97 1.92
N ARG A 840 15.44 -17.78 0.91
CA ARG A 840 16.60 -18.69 0.98
C ARG A 840 17.95 -17.97 0.80
N SER A 841 17.96 -16.78 0.25
CA SER A 841 19.20 -16.05 -0.08
C SER A 841 19.97 -15.61 1.17
N ASN A 842 21.28 -15.41 1.01
CA ASN A 842 22.11 -14.82 2.06
C ASN A 842 21.68 -13.39 2.39
N LEU A 843 21.15 -12.63 1.41
CA LEU A 843 20.63 -11.27 1.65
C LEU A 843 19.51 -11.26 2.68
N PHE A 844 18.71 -12.33 2.76
CA PHE A 844 17.61 -12.45 3.72
C PHE A 844 18.07 -13.10 5.04
N ARG A 845 19.01 -14.01 5.02
CA ARG A 845 19.37 -14.86 6.18
C ARG A 845 20.57 -14.34 6.97
N HIS A 846 21.18 -13.26 6.54
CA HIS A 846 22.31 -12.61 7.23
C HIS A 846 21.99 -11.15 7.53
N LYS A 847 22.73 -10.62 8.55
CA LYS A 847 22.74 -9.21 8.91
C LYS A 847 24.02 -8.57 8.45
#